data_a8bb9cfac1e574345614573f51e2bd7f
#
_entry.id   a8bb9cfac1e574345614573f51e2bd7f
#
_cell.length_a   1.000
_cell.length_b   1.000
_cell.length_c   1.000
_cell.angle_alpha   90.00
_cell.angle_beta   90.00
_cell.angle_gamma   90.00
#
_symmetry.space_group_name_H-M   'P 1'
#
loop_
_entity.id
_entity.type
_entity.pdbx_description
1 polymer ?
#
loop_
_entity_poly.entity_id
_entity_poly.type
_entity_poly.pdbx_seq_one_letter_code
_entity_poly.pdbx_strand_id
1 'polypeptide(L)'
;FKTNDIDVGPLGTKSWIETPYSSTTVTKEMIENQQAQSVSEMLKYSPSTQMQARGGMDVGRPQSRGMQGSVVANSRLDGLNIVSTTAFPVEMLERMDVLNSLTGALYGPASPAGQFNFVAKRPTEETLRKVTLGYQSRSAFTGHADLGGHFDENKRFGYRVNLLDQEGEGNVHDSTLRRKLVSVALDWNIQPGTQLQLDASHYEFIQKGYVGSFNYGPNVKLPSAPNPKDKNLALSTAGNDLTTDTISTRLIHYFNDDWSMNAGVGWQQADRAMRSVSSKILNNQGDISRSMKDSTAAGRFRVLSNTAGLNGHIDTGSICHDLSLSTTGYVWSLYSAKGTGSSYSWGTTNMYHPDAIDEQGDGKIRTGGPRYRSSVNTQQSVTLGDTVTFTPQWSAMFYLSQSWLQTKNYDKHGNQTNQVDENGLSPNAALMYKITPNTMAYVSYADSLEQGGTAPTDESVKNAGQTLNPYRSKQYEVGLKSDIGEMNLGAALFRLERPFAYLDTDNVYKEQGNQVNNGLELTAAGNVWQGLNIYSGVTFLDPKLKDTANASTSNKQVVGVPKVQANLLAEYSLPSIPEWVYSANVHYTGKRAANDTNTSYASSYTTWDLGTRYTTKVSNVPTTFRVVVNNVFDKHYWASIFPSGTDGDNGSPSAFIGGGREVRASVTFDF
;
A
#
# COMPACT_ATOMS: atom_id res chain seq x y z
N PHE A 1 4.53 -7.41 -19.45
CA PHE A 1 4.45 -6.48 -18.31
C PHE A 1 4.30 -5.01 -18.73
N LYS A 2 4.22 -4.73 -20.02
CA LYS A 2 4.04 -3.37 -20.51
C LYS A 2 2.70 -2.80 -20.08
N THR A 3 2.69 -1.55 -19.56
CA THR A 3 1.49 -0.80 -19.22
C THR A 3 1.13 0.16 -20.34
N ASN A 4 -0.10 0.11 -20.85
CA ASN A 4 -0.59 1.03 -21.87
C ASN A 4 -1.38 2.18 -21.28
N ASP A 5 -2.28 1.88 -20.35
CA ASP A 5 -3.18 2.84 -19.73
C ASP A 5 -3.09 2.80 -18.21
N ILE A 6 -3.36 3.92 -17.59
CA ILE A 6 -3.36 4.07 -16.15
C ILE A 6 -4.59 4.87 -15.71
N ASP A 7 -5.15 4.53 -14.56
CA ASP A 7 -6.21 5.31 -13.93
C ASP A 7 -5.59 6.49 -13.16
N VAL A 8 -6.01 7.69 -13.50
CA VAL A 8 -5.48 8.94 -12.95
C VAL A 8 -6.60 9.70 -12.20
N GLY A 9 -7.44 8.99 -11.49
CA GLY A 9 -8.51 9.57 -10.67
C GLY A 9 -9.50 10.41 -11.48
N PRO A 10 -9.65 11.70 -11.18
CA PRO A 10 -10.63 12.54 -11.85
C PRO A 10 -10.34 12.74 -13.34
N LEU A 11 -9.13 12.48 -13.79
CA LEU A 11 -8.78 12.53 -15.21
C LEU A 11 -9.29 11.30 -15.98
N GLY A 12 -9.74 10.27 -15.28
CA GLY A 12 -10.13 8.99 -15.87
C GLY A 12 -8.93 8.14 -16.27
N THR A 13 -9.14 7.23 -17.22
CA THR A 13 -8.08 6.40 -17.77
C THR A 13 -7.32 7.18 -18.84
N LYS A 14 -6.00 7.27 -18.70
CA LYS A 14 -5.11 7.95 -19.63
C LYS A 14 -4.02 7.01 -20.13
N SER A 15 -3.49 7.30 -21.31
CA SER A 15 -2.30 6.62 -21.80
C SER A 15 -1.12 6.89 -20.86
N TRP A 16 -0.39 5.83 -20.48
CA TRP A 16 0.78 5.95 -19.61
C TRP A 16 1.79 6.96 -20.13
N ILE A 17 2.01 6.99 -21.46
CA ILE A 17 2.98 7.90 -22.09
C ILE A 17 2.56 9.37 -22.03
N GLU A 18 1.27 9.65 -21.84
CA GLU A 18 0.74 11.03 -21.83
C GLU A 18 0.50 11.57 -20.42
N THR A 19 0.82 10.80 -19.38
CA THR A 19 0.67 11.24 -18.00
C THR A 19 1.98 11.81 -17.45
N PRO A 20 1.99 13.04 -16.94
CA PRO A 20 3.19 13.67 -16.37
C PRO A 20 3.41 13.24 -14.91
N TYR A 21 3.30 11.95 -14.64
CA TYR A 21 3.48 11.32 -13.33
C TYR A 21 4.29 10.05 -13.48
N SER A 22 5.24 9.84 -12.56
CA SER A 22 5.89 8.54 -12.41
C SER A 22 4.89 7.53 -11.86
N SER A 23 4.68 6.45 -12.57
CA SER A 23 3.69 5.44 -12.21
C SER A 23 4.12 4.04 -12.59
N THR A 24 3.64 3.07 -11.83
CA THR A 24 3.84 1.64 -12.07
C THR A 24 2.53 0.89 -11.85
N THR A 25 2.40 -0.26 -12.51
CA THR A 25 1.22 -1.13 -12.37
C THR A 25 1.67 -2.56 -12.08
N VAL A 26 1.12 -3.14 -11.03
CA VAL A 26 1.23 -4.59 -10.74
C VAL A 26 -0.02 -5.26 -11.30
N THR A 27 0.17 -6.11 -12.30
CA THR A 27 -0.94 -6.72 -13.05
C THR A 27 -1.50 -7.97 -12.37
N LYS A 28 -2.70 -8.37 -12.79
CA LYS A 28 -3.31 -9.63 -12.36
C LYS A 28 -2.40 -10.83 -12.66
N GLU A 29 -1.76 -10.85 -13.82
CA GLU A 29 -0.84 -11.92 -14.21
C GLU A 29 0.35 -12.00 -13.26
N MET A 30 0.90 -10.88 -12.84
CA MET A 30 1.98 -10.86 -11.83
C MET A 30 1.49 -11.41 -10.48
N ILE A 31 0.31 -10.99 -10.04
CA ILE A 31 -0.29 -11.47 -8.77
C ILE A 31 -0.49 -12.98 -8.81
N GLU A 32 -1.10 -13.49 -9.87
CA GLU A 32 -1.40 -14.93 -10.01
C GLU A 32 -0.14 -15.77 -10.20
N ASN A 33 0.75 -15.37 -11.10
CA ASN A 33 1.92 -16.15 -11.45
C ASN A 33 2.98 -16.17 -10.35
N GLN A 34 3.10 -15.10 -9.59
CA GLN A 34 3.96 -15.04 -8.41
C GLN A 34 3.24 -15.50 -7.12
N GLN A 35 1.98 -15.86 -7.23
CA GLN A 35 1.15 -16.33 -6.11
C GLN A 35 1.16 -15.38 -4.92
N ALA A 36 1.04 -14.09 -5.19
CA ALA A 36 0.97 -13.06 -4.15
C ALA A 36 -0.30 -13.20 -3.32
N GLN A 37 -0.19 -12.96 -2.02
CA GLN A 37 -1.29 -13.09 -1.05
C GLN A 37 -1.53 -11.83 -0.24
N SER A 38 -0.68 -10.83 -0.39
CA SER A 38 -0.78 -9.60 0.39
C SER A 38 -0.34 -8.38 -0.41
N VAL A 39 -0.76 -7.20 0.04
CA VAL A 39 -0.33 -5.91 -0.53
C VAL A 39 1.20 -5.76 -0.40
N SER A 40 1.75 -6.14 0.74
CA SER A 40 3.20 -6.08 0.99
C SER A 40 4.00 -6.86 -0.06
N GLU A 41 3.51 -8.02 -0.48
CA GLU A 41 4.16 -8.83 -1.51
C GLU A 41 4.12 -8.19 -2.89
N MET A 42 3.08 -7.40 -3.19
CA MET A 42 2.98 -6.67 -4.45
C MET A 42 3.92 -5.47 -4.51
N LEU A 43 4.15 -4.81 -3.38
CA LEU A 43 4.95 -3.57 -3.33
C LEU A 43 6.41 -3.79 -3.72
N LYS A 44 6.96 -4.97 -3.53
CA LYS A 44 8.38 -5.23 -3.86
C LYS A 44 8.70 -5.04 -5.34
N TYR A 45 7.72 -5.18 -6.23
CA TYR A 45 7.91 -5.02 -7.67
C TYR A 45 8.07 -3.57 -8.11
N SER A 46 7.67 -2.63 -7.25
CA SER A 46 7.80 -1.18 -7.51
C SER A 46 8.89 -0.61 -6.60
N PRO A 47 10.10 -0.35 -7.11
CA PRO A 47 11.25 -0.05 -6.23
C PRO A 47 11.20 1.32 -5.55
N SER A 48 10.24 2.17 -5.90
CA SER A 48 9.99 3.41 -5.16
C SER A 48 9.14 3.20 -3.92
N THR A 49 8.53 2.02 -3.78
CA THR A 49 7.56 1.72 -2.74
C THR A 49 8.12 0.80 -1.67
N GLN A 50 7.56 0.90 -0.48
CA GLN A 50 7.81 -0.04 0.61
C GLN A 50 6.58 -0.13 1.50
N MET A 51 6.47 -1.21 2.25
CA MET A 51 5.48 -1.34 3.33
C MET A 51 6.15 -0.92 4.63
N GLN A 52 5.62 0.10 5.28
CA GLN A 52 6.01 0.45 6.63
C GLN A 52 5.16 -0.37 7.59
N ALA A 53 5.68 -1.52 8.01
CA ALA A 53 4.94 -2.48 8.83
C ALA A 53 4.69 -1.94 10.24
N ARG A 54 3.53 -2.25 10.79
CA ARG A 54 3.11 -1.86 12.14
C ARG A 54 2.75 -3.05 13.04
N GLY A 55 2.46 -4.20 12.47
CA GLY A 55 2.03 -5.32 13.28
C GLY A 55 1.75 -6.59 12.49
N GLY A 56 2.66 -7.03 11.66
CA GLY A 56 2.53 -8.26 10.89
C GLY A 56 2.24 -8.04 9.42
N MET A 57 1.89 -9.11 8.72
CA MET A 57 1.58 -9.09 7.31
C MET A 57 0.38 -8.16 7.04
N ASP A 58 0.53 -7.24 6.11
CA ASP A 58 -0.50 -6.28 5.70
C ASP A 58 -1.00 -5.31 6.79
N VAL A 59 -0.45 -5.36 7.98
CA VAL A 59 -0.73 -4.35 8.99
C VAL A 59 0.37 -3.29 8.92
N GLY A 60 0.25 -2.40 7.98
CA GLY A 60 1.24 -1.38 7.72
C GLY A 60 0.71 -0.30 6.79
N ARG A 61 1.57 0.62 6.41
CA ARG A 61 1.24 1.71 5.50
C ARG A 61 2.08 1.57 4.23
N PRO A 62 1.45 1.36 3.06
CA PRO A 62 2.15 1.49 1.80
C PRO A 62 2.68 2.91 1.65
N GLN A 63 3.91 3.05 1.18
CA GLN A 63 4.51 4.35 0.94
C GLN A 63 5.43 4.34 -0.26
N SER A 64 5.63 5.50 -0.85
CA SER A 64 6.49 5.72 -1.99
C SER A 64 7.44 6.88 -1.72
N ARG A 65 8.62 6.83 -2.33
CA ARG A 65 9.64 7.90 -2.28
C ARG A 65 10.08 8.25 -0.85
N GLY A 66 9.99 7.29 0.08
CA GLY A 66 10.47 7.45 1.44
C GLY A 66 9.60 8.33 2.35
N MET A 67 8.40 8.69 1.93
CA MET A 67 7.45 9.46 2.73
C MET A 67 6.43 8.56 3.38
N GLN A 68 6.18 8.75 4.67
CA GLN A 68 5.22 7.93 5.41
C GLN A 68 3.80 8.09 4.86
N GLY A 69 3.13 6.96 4.59
CA GLY A 69 1.76 6.95 4.11
C GLY A 69 0.73 7.25 5.19
N SER A 70 -0.42 7.75 4.78
CA SER A 70 -1.58 7.95 5.65
C SER A 70 -2.36 6.65 5.81
N VAL A 71 -3.17 6.55 6.86
CA VAL A 71 -4.01 5.37 7.11
C VAL A 71 -5.09 5.22 6.03
N VAL A 72 -5.68 6.32 5.56
CA VAL A 72 -6.80 6.30 4.61
C VAL A 72 -6.50 7.08 3.32
N ALA A 73 -5.85 8.22 3.42
CA ALA A 73 -5.78 9.18 2.31
C ALA A 73 -5.00 8.69 1.08
N ASN A 74 -4.03 7.78 1.24
CA ASN A 74 -3.16 7.33 0.17
C ASN A 74 -3.59 6.03 -0.52
N SER A 75 -4.66 5.39 -0.05
CA SER A 75 -5.12 4.10 -0.59
C SER A 75 -6.56 4.18 -1.05
N ARG A 76 -6.84 3.60 -2.21
CA ARG A 76 -8.17 3.61 -2.84
C ARG A 76 -8.50 2.27 -3.46
N LEU A 77 -9.78 1.91 -3.43
CA LEU A 77 -10.35 0.81 -4.21
C LEU A 77 -11.30 1.43 -5.23
N ASP A 78 -11.00 1.28 -6.50
CA ASP A 78 -11.76 1.88 -7.61
C ASP A 78 -12.00 3.39 -7.42
N GLY A 79 -10.99 4.11 -6.94
CA GLY A 79 -11.04 5.55 -6.71
C GLY A 79 -11.67 5.99 -5.40
N LEU A 80 -12.17 5.07 -4.57
CA LEU A 80 -12.77 5.37 -3.26
C LEU A 80 -11.82 5.01 -2.13
N ASN A 81 -11.67 5.91 -1.16
CA ASN A 81 -10.72 5.72 -0.08
C ASN A 81 -11.00 4.49 0.78
N ILE A 82 -9.93 3.79 1.13
CA ILE A 82 -9.95 2.61 2.00
C ILE A 82 -8.86 2.71 3.07
N VAL A 83 -8.99 1.86 4.08
CA VAL A 83 -7.99 1.72 5.16
C VAL A 83 -6.80 0.94 4.63
N SER A 84 -5.59 1.46 4.82
CA SER A 84 -4.35 0.79 4.44
C SER A 84 -3.79 -0.13 5.53
N THR A 85 -4.06 0.16 6.80
CA THR A 85 -3.51 -0.59 7.94
C THR A 85 -4.36 -1.79 8.35
N THR A 86 -4.82 -2.54 7.36
CA THR A 86 -5.55 -3.80 7.54
C THR A 86 -5.17 -4.76 6.42
N ALA A 87 -5.46 -6.04 6.59
CA ALA A 87 -5.30 -7.00 5.50
C ALA A 87 -6.29 -6.70 4.38
N PHE A 88 -5.81 -6.76 3.16
CA PHE A 88 -6.60 -6.49 1.97
C PHE A 88 -6.47 -7.67 0.99
N PRO A 89 -7.59 -8.20 0.47
CA PRO A 89 -7.55 -9.38 -0.38
C PRO A 89 -7.05 -9.04 -1.78
N VAL A 90 -5.98 -9.70 -2.23
CA VAL A 90 -5.41 -9.47 -3.56
C VAL A 90 -6.09 -10.32 -4.65
N GLU A 91 -6.78 -11.38 -4.28
CA GLU A 91 -7.43 -12.31 -5.20
C GLU A 91 -8.62 -11.70 -5.93
N MET A 92 -9.20 -10.62 -5.41
CA MET A 92 -10.28 -9.91 -6.08
C MET A 92 -9.79 -8.75 -6.97
N LEU A 93 -8.47 -8.58 -7.11
CA LEU A 93 -7.89 -7.45 -7.82
C LEU A 93 -7.51 -7.79 -9.26
N GLU A 94 -7.84 -6.87 -10.15
CA GLU A 94 -7.36 -6.86 -11.52
C GLU A 94 -5.93 -6.32 -11.59
N ARG A 95 -5.63 -5.28 -10.81
CA ARG A 95 -4.31 -4.66 -10.75
C ARG A 95 -4.20 -3.70 -9.57
N MET A 96 -2.97 -3.28 -9.29
CA MET A 96 -2.67 -2.17 -8.40
C MET A 96 -1.90 -1.12 -9.19
N ASP A 97 -2.44 0.10 -9.28
CA ASP A 97 -1.77 1.25 -9.87
C ASP A 97 -1.11 2.07 -8.78
N VAL A 98 0.16 2.40 -8.96
CA VAL A 98 0.92 3.26 -8.05
C VAL A 98 1.30 4.53 -8.77
N LEU A 99 0.82 5.67 -8.25
CA LEU A 99 1.27 7.00 -8.64
C LEU A 99 2.28 7.47 -7.59
N ASN A 100 3.53 7.58 -7.99
CA ASN A 100 4.62 7.95 -7.07
C ASN A 100 4.66 9.44 -6.74
N SER A 101 3.91 10.24 -7.48
CA SER A 101 3.92 11.70 -7.37
C SER A 101 2.99 12.22 -6.27
N LEU A 102 3.22 13.45 -5.85
CA LEU A 102 2.30 14.17 -4.99
C LEU A 102 1.04 14.51 -5.78
N THR A 103 -0.10 14.00 -5.33
CA THR A 103 -1.35 13.97 -6.11
C THR A 103 -2.52 14.70 -5.45
N GLY A 104 -2.24 15.61 -4.51
CA GLY A 104 -3.28 16.31 -3.75
C GLY A 104 -4.31 17.07 -4.58
N ALA A 105 -3.91 17.61 -5.74
CA ALA A 105 -4.82 18.27 -6.65
C ALA A 105 -5.68 17.30 -7.47
N LEU A 106 -5.34 15.99 -7.50
CA LEU A 106 -6.11 14.98 -8.23
C LEU A 106 -7.00 14.16 -7.30
N TYR A 107 -6.47 13.78 -6.13
CA TYR A 107 -7.10 12.83 -5.21
C TYR A 107 -7.49 13.45 -3.87
N GLY A 108 -7.22 14.74 -3.66
CA GLY A 108 -7.43 15.40 -2.38
C GLY A 108 -6.23 15.28 -1.44
N PRO A 109 -6.33 15.92 -0.26
CA PRO A 109 -5.23 15.98 0.70
C PRO A 109 -4.74 14.59 1.11
N ALA A 110 -3.42 14.40 1.02
CA ALA A 110 -2.75 13.18 1.39
C ALA A 110 -1.28 13.46 1.69
N SER A 111 -0.65 12.57 2.45
CA SER A 111 0.80 12.53 2.58
C SER A 111 1.46 12.38 1.20
N PRO A 112 2.67 12.92 0.98
CA PRO A 112 3.36 12.80 -0.31
C PRO A 112 3.93 11.39 -0.56
N ALA A 113 3.30 10.37 -0.01
CA ALA A 113 3.66 8.95 -0.14
C ALA A 113 3.13 8.29 -1.43
N GLY A 114 2.57 9.07 -2.35
CA GLY A 114 1.94 8.56 -3.57
C GLY A 114 0.52 8.09 -3.36
N GLN A 115 -0.10 7.58 -4.42
CA GLN A 115 -1.43 6.98 -4.37
C GLN A 115 -1.35 5.50 -4.79
N PHE A 116 -2.01 4.67 -4.02
CA PHE A 116 -2.14 3.24 -4.27
C PHE A 116 -3.59 2.98 -4.61
N ASN A 117 -3.88 2.79 -5.89
CA ASN A 117 -5.22 2.52 -6.36
C ASN A 117 -5.37 1.05 -6.72
N PHE A 118 -6.20 0.34 -5.97
CA PHE A 118 -6.55 -1.04 -6.21
C PHE A 118 -7.76 -1.08 -7.13
N VAL A 119 -7.65 -1.83 -8.22
CA VAL A 119 -8.72 -1.97 -9.20
C VAL A 119 -9.31 -3.37 -9.06
N ALA A 120 -10.59 -3.44 -8.74
CA ALA A 120 -11.29 -4.70 -8.59
C ALA A 120 -11.57 -5.38 -9.93
N LYS A 121 -11.61 -6.71 -9.93
CA LYS A 121 -12.05 -7.51 -11.07
C LYS A 121 -13.50 -7.16 -11.40
N ARG A 122 -13.79 -7.01 -12.69
CA ARG A 122 -15.13 -6.70 -13.20
C ARG A 122 -15.76 -7.93 -13.90
N PRO A 123 -17.09 -7.94 -14.06
CA PRO A 123 -17.76 -8.95 -14.88
C PRO A 123 -17.09 -9.13 -16.24
N THR A 124 -16.99 -10.37 -16.67
CA THR A 124 -16.33 -10.75 -17.92
C THR A 124 -17.33 -10.84 -19.08
N GLU A 125 -16.87 -10.55 -20.30
CA GLU A 125 -17.69 -10.71 -21.51
C GLU A 125 -18.13 -12.16 -21.72
N GLU A 126 -17.17 -13.08 -21.63
CA GLU A 126 -17.42 -14.51 -21.72
C GLU A 126 -17.55 -15.13 -20.34
N THR A 127 -18.23 -16.26 -20.24
CA THR A 127 -18.35 -16.97 -18.97
C THR A 127 -17.00 -17.45 -18.48
N LEU A 128 -16.63 -17.08 -17.27
CA LEU A 128 -15.41 -17.47 -16.59
C LEU A 128 -15.72 -18.44 -15.45
N ARG A 129 -15.01 -19.58 -15.42
CA ARG A 129 -15.09 -20.58 -14.35
C ARG A 129 -13.69 -21.05 -14.02
N LYS A 130 -13.03 -20.33 -13.15
CA LYS A 130 -11.62 -20.58 -12.82
C LYS A 130 -11.51 -21.06 -11.38
N VAL A 131 -10.86 -22.18 -11.16
CA VAL A 131 -10.64 -22.77 -9.83
C VAL A 131 -9.16 -22.97 -9.63
N THR A 132 -8.64 -22.50 -8.51
CA THR A 132 -7.24 -22.67 -8.12
C THR A 132 -7.18 -23.41 -6.79
N LEU A 133 -6.35 -24.48 -6.76
CA LEU A 133 -6.00 -25.20 -5.56
C LEU A 133 -4.53 -24.95 -5.27
N GLY A 134 -4.22 -24.55 -4.04
CA GLY A 134 -2.87 -24.12 -3.67
C GLY A 134 -2.35 -24.78 -2.40
N TYR A 135 -1.03 -24.79 -2.30
CA TYR A 135 -0.27 -25.22 -1.14
C TYR A 135 0.77 -24.16 -0.80
N GLN A 136 0.96 -23.96 0.49
CA GLN A 136 2.01 -23.09 1.02
C GLN A 136 2.69 -23.77 2.20
N SER A 137 4.02 -23.74 2.24
CA SER A 137 4.76 -24.33 3.35
C SER A 137 4.46 -23.58 4.67
N ARG A 138 4.35 -24.25 5.83
CA ARG A 138 4.52 -25.69 6.01
C ARG A 138 3.38 -26.54 5.44
N SER A 139 2.12 -26.20 5.77
CA SER A 139 0.97 -27.00 5.36
C SER A 139 -0.33 -26.18 5.35
N ALA A 140 -0.30 -25.04 4.70
CA ALA A 140 -1.51 -24.26 4.44
C ALA A 140 -2.04 -24.56 3.04
N PHE A 141 -3.33 -24.79 2.92
CA PHE A 141 -4.00 -25.14 1.67
C PHE A 141 -5.02 -24.09 1.30
N THR A 142 -5.11 -23.81 0.00
CA THR A 142 -5.95 -22.75 -0.56
C THR A 142 -6.92 -23.33 -1.59
N GLY A 143 -8.17 -22.90 -1.52
CA GLY A 143 -9.12 -23.02 -2.61
C GLY A 143 -9.60 -21.63 -3.02
N HIS A 144 -9.54 -21.33 -4.31
CA HIS A 144 -10.00 -20.06 -4.87
C HIS A 144 -10.85 -20.30 -6.10
N ALA A 145 -12.07 -19.78 -6.11
CA ALA A 145 -12.95 -19.79 -7.25
C ALA A 145 -13.15 -18.37 -7.78
N ASP A 146 -12.94 -18.19 -9.06
CA ASP A 146 -13.15 -16.94 -9.77
C ASP A 146 -14.16 -17.18 -10.90
N LEU A 147 -15.36 -16.62 -10.73
CA LEU A 147 -16.51 -16.85 -11.61
C LEU A 147 -16.96 -15.52 -12.20
N GLY A 148 -17.26 -15.51 -13.48
CA GLY A 148 -17.71 -14.30 -14.16
C GLY A 148 -18.59 -14.57 -15.36
N GLY A 149 -19.27 -13.54 -15.82
CA GLY A 149 -20.13 -13.60 -16.98
C GLY A 149 -21.32 -12.65 -16.89
N HIS A 150 -22.36 -13.00 -17.63
CA HIS A 150 -23.62 -12.26 -17.64
C HIS A 150 -24.78 -13.18 -17.34
N PHE A 151 -25.81 -12.64 -16.67
CA PHE A 151 -27.02 -13.40 -16.34
C PHE A 151 -27.97 -13.55 -17.54
N ASP A 152 -27.89 -12.63 -18.50
CA ASP A 152 -28.79 -12.54 -19.63
C ASP A 152 -28.04 -12.52 -20.98
N GLU A 153 -28.73 -12.94 -22.04
CA GLU A 153 -28.14 -12.97 -23.39
C GLU A 153 -27.79 -11.60 -23.93
N ASN A 154 -28.51 -10.55 -23.51
CA ASN A 154 -28.28 -9.18 -23.93
C ASN A 154 -27.13 -8.49 -23.17
N LYS A 155 -26.50 -9.22 -22.25
CA LYS A 155 -25.38 -8.71 -21.44
C LYS A 155 -25.70 -7.41 -20.69
N ARG A 156 -26.92 -7.31 -20.16
CA ARG A 156 -27.35 -6.15 -19.36
C ARG A 156 -26.89 -6.24 -17.92
N PHE A 157 -26.80 -7.45 -17.38
CA PHE A 157 -26.41 -7.71 -15.99
C PHE A 157 -25.21 -8.64 -15.96
N GLY A 158 -24.06 -8.10 -15.58
CA GLY A 158 -22.84 -8.84 -15.40
C GLY A 158 -22.56 -9.18 -13.95
N TYR A 159 -21.80 -10.24 -13.72
CA TYR A 159 -21.34 -10.63 -12.40
C TYR A 159 -19.89 -11.06 -12.40
N ARG A 160 -19.22 -10.86 -11.27
CA ARG A 160 -17.92 -11.45 -10.96
C ARG A 160 -17.92 -11.85 -9.50
N VAL A 161 -17.55 -13.09 -9.22
CA VAL A 161 -17.51 -13.63 -7.86
C VAL A 161 -16.14 -14.21 -7.60
N ASN A 162 -15.55 -13.85 -6.48
CA ASN A 162 -14.32 -14.46 -5.98
C ASN A 162 -14.56 -15.04 -4.60
N LEU A 163 -14.26 -16.33 -4.45
CA LEU A 163 -14.37 -17.05 -3.20
C LEU A 163 -13.01 -17.64 -2.87
N LEU A 164 -12.53 -17.37 -1.67
CA LEU A 164 -11.23 -17.84 -1.21
C LEU A 164 -11.37 -18.47 0.18
N ASP A 165 -10.71 -19.61 0.36
CA ASP A 165 -10.50 -20.22 1.66
C ASP A 165 -9.09 -20.76 1.73
N GLN A 166 -8.29 -20.24 2.66
CA GLN A 166 -6.95 -20.72 2.96
C GLN A 166 -6.87 -21.03 4.44
N GLU A 167 -6.43 -22.24 4.76
CA GLU A 167 -6.30 -22.70 6.15
C GLU A 167 -5.08 -23.60 6.31
N GLY A 168 -4.40 -23.45 7.45
CA GLY A 168 -3.34 -24.38 7.83
C GLY A 168 -2.23 -23.74 8.64
N GLU A 169 -1.16 -24.50 8.77
CA GLU A 169 0.07 -24.06 9.41
C GLU A 169 0.93 -23.29 8.41
N GLY A 170 1.30 -22.07 8.79
CA GLY A 170 2.18 -21.23 7.96
C GLY A 170 3.65 -21.59 8.13
N ASN A 171 4.52 -20.66 7.76
CA ASN A 171 5.96 -20.90 7.65
C ASN A 171 6.69 -21.04 9.00
N VAL A 172 6.02 -20.74 10.10
CA VAL A 172 6.50 -20.96 11.47
C VAL A 172 5.79 -22.20 12.04
N HIS A 173 6.52 -23.08 12.71
CA HIS A 173 5.93 -24.27 13.33
C HIS A 173 4.91 -23.86 14.41
N ASP A 174 3.78 -24.55 14.45
CA ASP A 174 2.61 -24.26 15.31
C ASP A 174 1.92 -22.93 15.01
N SER A 175 2.22 -22.29 13.89
CA SER A 175 1.51 -21.09 13.46
C SER A 175 0.18 -21.43 12.79
N THR A 176 -0.69 -20.44 12.72
CA THR A 176 -1.98 -20.52 12.03
C THR A 176 -2.08 -19.43 10.99
N LEU A 177 -2.43 -19.83 9.77
CA LEU A 177 -2.77 -18.90 8.70
C LEU A 177 -4.16 -19.25 8.19
N ARG A 178 -5.07 -18.26 8.21
CA ARG A 178 -6.44 -18.43 7.74
C ARG A 178 -6.87 -17.19 6.99
N ARG A 179 -7.35 -17.38 5.75
CA ARG A 179 -7.89 -16.29 4.95
C ARG A 179 -9.21 -16.75 4.33
N LYS A 180 -10.23 -15.91 4.42
CA LYS A 180 -11.53 -16.17 3.79
C LYS A 180 -12.02 -14.92 3.10
N LEU A 181 -12.36 -15.05 1.83
CA LEU A 181 -12.86 -13.95 1.01
C LEU A 181 -14.16 -14.35 0.34
N VAL A 182 -15.14 -13.47 0.40
CA VAL A 182 -16.30 -13.44 -0.49
C VAL A 182 -16.33 -12.07 -1.14
N SER A 183 -16.24 -12.02 -2.46
CA SER A 183 -16.27 -10.77 -3.23
C SER A 183 -17.25 -10.92 -4.38
N VAL A 184 -18.13 -9.94 -4.53
CA VAL A 184 -19.13 -9.88 -5.61
C VAL A 184 -19.05 -8.52 -6.28
N ALA A 185 -18.97 -8.52 -7.60
CA ALA A 185 -19.04 -7.32 -8.43
C ALA A 185 -20.17 -7.50 -9.45
N LEU A 186 -21.09 -6.55 -9.49
CA LEU A 186 -22.24 -6.55 -10.39
C LEU A 186 -22.20 -5.31 -11.28
N ASP A 187 -22.46 -5.50 -12.57
CA ASP A 187 -22.64 -4.43 -13.54
C ASP A 187 -24.05 -4.44 -14.07
N TRP A 188 -24.68 -3.29 -14.06
CA TRP A 188 -25.95 -3.07 -14.74
C TRP A 188 -25.73 -2.08 -15.88
N ASN A 189 -25.78 -2.58 -17.11
CA ASN A 189 -25.73 -1.77 -18.31
C ASN A 189 -27.15 -1.25 -18.60
N ILE A 190 -27.48 -0.08 -18.02
CA ILE A 190 -28.83 0.49 -18.05
C ILE A 190 -29.23 0.80 -19.50
N GLN A 191 -28.31 1.39 -20.23
CA GLN A 191 -28.40 1.70 -21.65
C GLN A 191 -26.99 1.86 -22.21
N PRO A 192 -26.80 1.90 -23.54
CA PRO A 192 -25.49 2.19 -24.10
C PRO A 192 -24.92 3.50 -23.53
N GLY A 193 -23.71 3.43 -22.98
CA GLY A 193 -23.05 4.57 -22.36
C GLY A 193 -23.42 4.83 -20.90
N THR A 194 -24.30 4.03 -20.28
CA THR A 194 -24.67 4.18 -18.88
C THR A 194 -24.53 2.86 -18.13
N GLN A 195 -23.65 2.82 -17.14
CA GLN A 195 -23.40 1.63 -16.33
C GLN A 195 -23.45 1.97 -14.85
N LEU A 196 -24.17 1.16 -14.09
CA LEU A 196 -24.14 1.16 -12.63
C LEU A 196 -23.35 -0.06 -12.16
N GLN A 197 -22.37 0.17 -11.30
CA GLN A 197 -21.54 -0.87 -10.70
C GLN A 197 -21.87 -0.99 -9.21
N LEU A 198 -21.96 -2.22 -8.72
CA LEU A 198 -22.18 -2.51 -7.31
C LEU A 198 -21.19 -3.58 -6.87
N ASP A 199 -20.39 -3.27 -5.86
CA ASP A 199 -19.35 -4.15 -5.34
C ASP A 199 -19.54 -4.38 -3.85
N ALA A 200 -19.31 -5.62 -3.40
CA ALA A 200 -19.30 -5.96 -1.98
C ALA A 200 -18.25 -7.03 -1.71
N SER A 201 -17.55 -6.89 -0.60
CA SER A 201 -16.59 -7.91 -0.17
C SER A 201 -16.54 -8.04 1.35
N HIS A 202 -16.27 -9.27 1.78
CA HIS A 202 -16.00 -9.63 3.17
C HIS A 202 -14.71 -10.43 3.22
N TYR A 203 -13.75 -9.98 4.02
CA TYR A 203 -12.44 -10.60 4.14
C TYR A 203 -12.08 -10.83 5.60
N GLU A 204 -11.75 -12.08 5.94
CA GLU A 204 -11.22 -12.47 7.23
C GLU A 204 -9.78 -12.92 7.07
N PHE A 205 -8.90 -12.40 7.91
CA PHE A 205 -7.47 -12.73 7.92
C PHE A 205 -7.02 -13.00 9.35
N ILE A 206 -6.54 -14.21 9.60
CA ILE A 206 -6.00 -14.62 10.89
C ILE A 206 -4.58 -15.11 10.69
N GLN A 207 -3.64 -14.51 11.43
CA GLN A 207 -2.24 -14.89 11.43
C GLN A 207 -1.76 -14.95 12.88
N LYS A 208 -1.50 -16.18 13.39
CA LYS A 208 -1.06 -16.42 14.76
C LYS A 208 0.22 -17.25 14.77
N GLY A 209 1.05 -17.03 15.78
CA GLY A 209 2.27 -17.81 15.96
C GLY A 209 3.43 -17.38 15.07
N TYR A 210 3.37 -16.16 14.53
CA TYR A 210 4.46 -15.54 13.80
C TYR A 210 5.28 -14.65 14.70
N VAL A 211 6.52 -14.42 14.33
CA VAL A 211 7.43 -13.55 15.08
C VAL A 211 6.90 -12.12 15.08
N GLY A 212 6.83 -11.51 16.26
CA GLY A 212 6.31 -10.17 16.44
C GLY A 212 7.33 -9.07 16.15
N SER A 213 7.08 -7.90 16.73
CA SER A 213 7.94 -6.74 16.53
C SER A 213 9.15 -6.74 17.46
N PHE A 214 10.20 -6.04 17.02
CA PHE A 214 11.39 -5.75 17.82
C PHE A 214 11.52 -4.24 17.98
N ASN A 215 11.52 -3.76 19.21
CA ASN A 215 11.76 -2.35 19.50
C ASN A 215 13.10 -2.17 20.22
N TYR A 216 13.64 -0.98 20.17
CA TYR A 216 14.95 -0.68 20.75
C TYR A 216 15.07 0.82 21.09
N GLY A 217 15.92 1.13 22.05
CA GLY A 217 16.20 2.52 22.41
C GLY A 217 17.25 3.17 21.51
N PRO A 218 17.44 4.49 21.63
CA PRO A 218 18.35 5.26 20.75
C PRO A 218 19.82 4.90 20.88
N ASN A 219 20.23 4.30 22.00
CA ASN A 219 21.61 3.93 22.27
C ASN A 219 21.96 2.49 21.92
N VAL A 220 21.00 1.72 21.41
CA VAL A 220 21.20 0.34 21.01
C VAL A 220 21.50 0.29 19.53
N LYS A 221 22.63 -0.33 19.16
CA LYS A 221 22.91 -0.63 17.75
C LYS A 221 22.11 -1.85 17.34
N LEU A 222 21.32 -1.70 16.29
CA LEU A 222 20.46 -2.77 15.79
C LEU A 222 21.33 -3.95 15.33
N PRO A 223 21.17 -5.16 15.94
CA PRO A 223 21.88 -6.34 15.48
C PRO A 223 21.28 -6.90 14.20
N SER A 224 21.90 -7.92 13.63
CA SER A 224 21.33 -8.62 12.47
C SER A 224 20.03 -9.33 12.82
N ALA A 225 19.15 -9.45 11.83
CA ALA A 225 17.82 -10.05 12.01
C ALA A 225 17.91 -11.53 12.43
N PRO A 226 17.07 -11.97 13.37
CA PRO A 226 17.00 -13.38 13.78
C PRO A 226 16.27 -14.23 12.76
N ASN A 227 16.18 -15.54 13.04
CA ASN A 227 15.44 -16.47 12.18
C ASN A 227 13.92 -16.21 12.25
N PRO A 228 13.27 -15.84 11.14
CA PRO A 228 11.84 -15.57 11.12
C PRO A 228 10.96 -16.80 11.34
N LYS A 229 11.51 -18.00 11.27
CA LYS A 229 10.78 -19.26 11.46
C LYS A 229 10.92 -19.82 12.87
N ASP A 230 11.62 -19.14 13.77
CA ASP A 230 11.83 -19.62 15.12
C ASP A 230 10.56 -19.46 15.96
N LYS A 231 9.90 -20.57 16.27
CA LYS A 231 8.67 -20.59 17.05
C LYS A 231 8.85 -20.03 18.46
N ASN A 232 10.05 -20.04 19.00
CA ASN A 232 10.33 -19.51 20.33
C ASN A 232 10.40 -17.97 20.38
N LEU A 233 10.42 -17.31 19.23
CA LEU A 233 10.21 -15.86 19.13
C LEU A 233 8.74 -15.48 18.97
N ALA A 234 7.86 -16.47 18.92
CA ALA A 234 6.44 -16.33 18.69
C ALA A 234 5.65 -17.05 19.78
N LEU A 235 4.37 -16.75 19.86
CA LEU A 235 3.41 -17.45 20.71
C LEU A 235 2.26 -17.91 19.83
N SER A 236 1.95 -19.21 19.83
CA SER A 236 0.97 -19.79 18.91
C SER A 236 -0.43 -19.19 18.98
N THR A 237 -0.77 -18.55 20.09
CA THR A 237 -2.06 -17.90 20.34
C THR A 237 -2.02 -16.40 20.08
N ALA A 238 -0.85 -15.83 19.81
CA ALA A 238 -0.65 -14.41 19.58
C ALA A 238 -0.52 -14.09 18.09
N GLY A 239 -1.12 -13.00 17.67
CA GLY A 239 -1.10 -12.53 16.29
C GLY A 239 -2.23 -11.57 15.98
N ASN A 240 -2.69 -11.63 14.74
CA ASN A 240 -3.70 -10.73 14.20
C ASN A 240 -4.98 -11.49 13.85
N ASP A 241 -6.12 -10.87 14.17
CA ASP A 241 -7.45 -11.29 13.69
C ASP A 241 -8.12 -10.06 13.09
N LEU A 242 -8.17 -10.01 11.77
CA LEU A 242 -8.59 -8.85 11.00
C LEU A 242 -9.83 -9.20 10.18
N THR A 243 -10.82 -8.32 10.19
CA THR A 243 -12.03 -8.45 9.38
C THR A 243 -12.29 -7.15 8.64
N THR A 244 -12.45 -7.22 7.33
CA THR A 244 -12.69 -6.05 6.48
C THR A 244 -13.92 -6.26 5.61
N ASP A 245 -14.90 -5.38 5.75
CA ASP A 245 -16.13 -5.34 4.94
C ASP A 245 -16.13 -4.09 4.10
N THR A 246 -16.40 -4.24 2.79
CA THR A 246 -16.41 -3.12 1.85
C THR A 246 -17.64 -3.22 0.95
N ILE A 247 -18.33 -2.10 0.78
CA ILE A 247 -19.46 -1.97 -0.14
C ILE A 247 -19.29 -0.67 -0.91
N SER A 248 -19.46 -0.71 -2.21
CA SER A 248 -19.38 0.49 -3.04
C SER A 248 -20.33 0.44 -4.21
N THR A 249 -20.71 1.61 -4.68
CA THR A 249 -21.50 1.76 -5.92
C THR A 249 -20.89 2.88 -6.75
N ARG A 250 -20.90 2.70 -8.07
CA ARG A 250 -20.40 3.68 -9.02
C ARG A 250 -21.34 3.79 -10.20
N LEU A 251 -21.58 5.01 -10.66
CA LEU A 251 -22.30 5.31 -11.88
C LEU A 251 -21.35 5.93 -12.89
N ILE A 252 -21.35 5.40 -14.11
CA ILE A 252 -20.59 5.91 -15.24
C ILE A 252 -21.56 6.25 -16.34
N HIS A 253 -21.49 7.46 -16.88
CA HIS A 253 -22.36 7.92 -17.96
C HIS A 253 -21.58 8.73 -18.98
N TYR A 254 -21.78 8.37 -20.24
CA TYR A 254 -21.26 9.12 -21.39
C TYR A 254 -22.41 9.89 -22.02
N PHE A 255 -22.38 11.21 -21.94
CA PHE A 255 -23.40 12.06 -22.58
C PHE A 255 -23.27 12.02 -24.10
N ASN A 256 -22.04 12.01 -24.57
CA ASN A 256 -21.62 11.93 -25.97
C ASN A 256 -20.14 11.54 -26.03
N ASP A 257 -19.50 11.67 -27.20
CA ASP A 257 -18.09 11.33 -27.35
C ASP A 257 -17.14 12.28 -26.63
N ASP A 258 -17.59 13.49 -26.32
CA ASP A 258 -16.76 14.55 -25.72
C ASP A 258 -17.00 14.71 -24.20
N TRP A 259 -18.15 14.31 -23.68
CA TRP A 259 -18.51 14.56 -22.29
C TRP A 259 -18.92 13.29 -21.57
N SER A 260 -18.39 13.13 -20.36
CA SER A 260 -18.71 11.99 -19.50
C SER A 260 -18.76 12.43 -18.03
N MET A 261 -19.47 11.63 -17.23
CA MET A 261 -19.51 11.79 -15.78
C MET A 261 -19.31 10.46 -15.09
N ASN A 262 -18.81 10.51 -13.88
CA ASN A 262 -18.80 9.38 -12.97
C ASN A 262 -19.13 9.86 -11.57
N ALA A 263 -19.71 8.97 -10.77
CA ALA A 263 -19.98 9.24 -9.35
C ALA A 263 -19.87 7.93 -8.59
N GLY A 264 -19.39 7.98 -7.37
CA GLY A 264 -19.26 6.80 -6.54
C GLY A 264 -19.36 7.12 -5.06
N VAL A 265 -19.85 6.14 -4.31
CA VAL A 265 -19.93 6.15 -2.85
C VAL A 265 -19.43 4.80 -2.34
N GLY A 266 -18.59 4.82 -1.32
CA GLY A 266 -18.05 3.61 -0.72
C GLY A 266 -18.12 3.65 0.80
N TRP A 267 -18.30 2.48 1.38
CA TRP A 267 -18.26 2.27 2.81
C TRP A 267 -17.35 1.09 3.11
N GLN A 268 -16.47 1.26 4.08
CA GLN A 268 -15.60 0.19 4.55
C GLN A 268 -15.55 0.18 6.07
N GLN A 269 -15.59 -1.01 6.66
CA GLN A 269 -15.30 -1.23 8.07
C GLN A 269 -14.19 -2.25 8.19
N ALA A 270 -13.11 -1.86 8.89
CA ALA A 270 -11.99 -2.73 9.17
C ALA A 270 -11.85 -2.87 10.69
N ASP A 271 -12.03 -4.08 11.19
CA ASP A 271 -11.78 -4.44 12.58
C ASP A 271 -10.41 -5.09 12.70
N ARG A 272 -9.59 -4.58 13.59
CA ARG A 272 -8.22 -5.03 13.80
C ARG A 272 -8.01 -5.43 15.25
N ALA A 273 -7.99 -6.73 15.50
CA ALA A 273 -7.68 -7.31 16.80
C ALA A 273 -6.26 -7.87 16.78
N MET A 274 -5.44 -7.46 17.72
CA MET A 274 -4.03 -7.83 17.76
C MET A 274 -3.64 -8.22 19.19
N ARG A 275 -2.86 -9.29 19.30
CA ARG A 275 -2.24 -9.75 20.52
C ARG A 275 -0.83 -10.21 20.14
N SER A 276 0.13 -9.30 20.22
CA SER A 276 1.46 -9.52 19.63
C SER A 276 2.55 -9.55 20.69
N VAL A 277 3.47 -10.51 20.55
CA VAL A 277 4.70 -10.52 21.34
C VAL A 277 5.61 -9.40 20.82
N SER A 278 6.05 -8.55 21.74
CA SER A 278 6.99 -7.48 21.47
C SER A 278 8.32 -7.79 22.15
N SER A 279 9.40 -7.76 21.37
CA SER A 279 10.74 -8.03 21.87
C SER A 279 11.54 -6.73 21.91
N LYS A 280 11.98 -6.32 23.11
CA LYS A 280 12.86 -5.17 23.26
C LYS A 280 14.31 -5.62 23.15
N ILE A 281 15.03 -5.12 22.16
CA ILE A 281 16.45 -5.40 21.97
C ILE A 281 17.24 -4.59 22.98
N LEU A 282 18.07 -5.27 23.78
CA LEU A 282 18.81 -4.67 24.90
C LEU A 282 20.24 -4.28 24.51
N ASN A 283 20.82 -4.98 23.55
CA ASN A 283 22.20 -4.77 23.11
C ASN A 283 22.43 -5.32 21.70
N ASN A 284 23.63 -5.11 21.18
CA ASN A 284 24.01 -5.55 19.83
C ASN A 284 24.28 -7.06 19.73
N GLN A 285 24.32 -7.78 20.84
CA GLN A 285 24.47 -9.24 20.88
C GLN A 285 23.12 -9.99 20.72
N GLY A 286 22.03 -9.24 20.68
CA GLY A 286 20.70 -9.81 20.46
C GLY A 286 19.96 -10.24 21.72
N ASP A 287 20.39 -9.80 22.90
CA ASP A 287 19.62 -10.02 24.12
C ASP A 287 18.32 -9.21 24.07
N ILE A 288 17.23 -9.86 24.42
CA ILE A 288 15.89 -9.29 24.33
C ILE A 288 15.11 -9.49 25.62
N SER A 289 14.22 -8.55 25.89
CA SER A 289 13.16 -8.65 26.90
C SER A 289 11.82 -8.70 26.19
N ARG A 290 11.01 -9.73 26.45
CA ARG A 290 9.76 -9.96 25.75
C ARG A 290 8.56 -9.57 26.60
N SER A 291 7.57 -9.00 25.96
CA SER A 291 6.32 -8.61 26.59
C SER A 291 5.14 -8.76 25.61
N MET A 292 3.94 -8.75 26.14
CA MET A 292 2.71 -8.79 25.37
C MET A 292 1.63 -8.04 26.12
N LYS A 293 0.75 -7.37 25.39
CA LYS A 293 -0.42 -6.70 25.96
C LYS A 293 -1.68 -7.20 25.26
N ASP A 294 -2.66 -7.63 26.05
CA ASP A 294 -3.98 -7.97 25.54
C ASP A 294 -4.77 -6.70 25.25
N SER A 295 -5.54 -6.71 24.18
CA SER A 295 -6.56 -5.71 23.91
C SER A 295 -7.91 -6.22 24.42
N THR A 296 -8.78 -5.31 24.87
CA THR A 296 -10.13 -5.66 25.34
C THR A 296 -11.16 -5.66 24.21
N ALA A 297 -10.83 -5.09 23.05
CA ALA A 297 -11.66 -5.07 21.87
C ALA A 297 -10.79 -4.79 20.63
N ALA A 298 -11.27 -5.17 19.46
CA ALA A 298 -10.65 -4.77 18.20
C ALA A 298 -10.75 -3.26 18.01
N GLY A 299 -9.71 -2.64 17.49
CA GLY A 299 -9.79 -1.30 16.93
C GLY A 299 -10.64 -1.33 15.66
N ARG A 300 -11.51 -0.36 15.49
CA ARG A 300 -12.43 -0.29 14.35
C ARG A 300 -12.21 0.98 13.56
N PHE A 301 -12.05 0.80 12.25
CA PHE A 301 -11.93 1.88 11.29
C PHE A 301 -13.17 1.87 10.40
N ARG A 302 -13.90 2.98 10.31
CA ARG A 302 -15.00 3.15 9.37
C ARG A 302 -14.70 4.28 8.43
N VAL A 303 -14.82 4.02 7.13
CA VAL A 303 -14.61 5.02 6.10
C VAL A 303 -15.86 5.08 5.22
N LEU A 304 -16.44 6.27 5.13
CA LEU A 304 -17.45 6.60 4.14
C LEU A 304 -16.82 7.54 3.14
N SER A 305 -16.68 7.13 1.89
CA SER A 305 -15.99 7.88 0.86
C SER A 305 -16.90 8.21 -0.32
N ASN A 306 -16.56 9.28 -1.03
CA ASN A 306 -17.31 9.70 -2.20
C ASN A 306 -16.36 10.23 -3.28
N THR A 307 -16.80 10.15 -4.52
CA THR A 307 -16.15 10.77 -5.66
C THR A 307 -17.20 11.11 -6.71
N ALA A 308 -17.02 12.19 -7.42
CA ALA A 308 -17.81 12.54 -8.58
C ALA A 308 -16.95 13.35 -9.53
N GLY A 309 -17.13 13.16 -10.82
CA GLY A 309 -16.36 13.88 -11.83
C GLY A 309 -17.14 14.12 -13.10
N LEU A 310 -16.84 15.24 -13.73
CA LEU A 310 -17.30 15.60 -15.06
C LEU A 310 -16.07 15.89 -15.91
N ASN A 311 -15.94 15.18 -17.03
CA ASN A 311 -14.85 15.34 -17.97
C ASN A 311 -15.41 15.75 -19.32
N GLY A 312 -14.78 16.73 -19.95
CA GLY A 312 -15.21 17.24 -21.25
C GLY A 312 -14.06 17.63 -22.13
N HIS A 313 -14.27 17.46 -23.44
CA HIS A 313 -13.33 17.87 -24.46
C HIS A 313 -13.93 19.01 -25.25
N ILE A 314 -13.20 20.13 -25.36
CA ILE A 314 -13.57 21.26 -26.22
C ILE A 314 -12.35 21.74 -27.01
N ASP A 315 -12.59 22.31 -28.17
CA ASP A 315 -11.58 22.90 -29.02
C ASP A 315 -11.78 24.40 -29.13
N THR A 316 -10.69 25.16 -28.99
CA THR A 316 -10.65 26.61 -29.26
C THR A 316 -9.65 26.86 -30.39
N GLY A 317 -10.14 26.84 -31.62
CA GLY A 317 -9.27 26.87 -32.80
C GLY A 317 -8.47 25.58 -32.95
N SER A 318 -7.14 25.70 -33.00
CA SER A 318 -6.22 24.55 -33.06
C SER A 318 -5.85 23.99 -31.69
N ILE A 319 -6.31 24.60 -30.61
CA ILE A 319 -5.97 24.24 -29.24
C ILE A 319 -7.07 23.33 -28.69
N CYS A 320 -6.67 22.17 -28.14
CA CYS A 320 -7.57 21.21 -27.51
C CYS A 320 -7.53 21.35 -26.00
N HIS A 321 -8.71 21.29 -25.36
CA HIS A 321 -8.86 21.31 -23.92
C HIS A 321 -9.55 20.04 -23.43
N ASP A 322 -8.93 19.34 -22.49
CA ASP A 322 -9.55 18.28 -21.73
C ASP A 322 -9.83 18.81 -20.33
N LEU A 323 -11.09 19.18 -20.10
CA LEU A 323 -11.55 19.80 -18.87
C LEU A 323 -11.98 18.75 -17.87
N SER A 324 -11.72 19.00 -16.59
CA SER A 324 -12.16 18.15 -15.48
C SER A 324 -12.68 19.02 -14.34
N LEU A 325 -13.88 18.67 -13.85
CA LEU A 325 -14.42 19.19 -12.60
C LEU A 325 -14.76 17.98 -11.74
N SER A 326 -14.20 17.92 -10.53
CA SER A 326 -14.39 16.77 -9.68
C SER A 326 -14.49 17.14 -8.21
N THR A 327 -15.08 16.22 -7.44
CA THR A 327 -15.05 16.27 -5.98
C THR A 327 -14.69 14.88 -5.46
N THR A 328 -13.97 14.85 -4.35
CA THR A 328 -13.63 13.61 -3.65
C THR A 328 -13.46 13.90 -2.17
N GLY A 329 -13.78 12.94 -1.35
CA GLY A 329 -13.64 13.10 0.08
C GLY A 329 -14.03 11.84 0.85
N TYR A 330 -13.86 11.92 2.16
CA TYR A 330 -14.25 10.85 3.07
C TYR A 330 -14.53 11.36 4.47
N VAL A 331 -15.23 10.53 5.23
CA VAL A 331 -15.35 10.61 6.69
C VAL A 331 -14.76 9.33 7.26
N TRP A 332 -13.72 9.47 8.04
CA TRP A 332 -13.05 8.34 8.69
C TRP A 332 -13.24 8.45 10.20
N SER A 333 -13.94 7.46 10.77
CA SER A 333 -14.16 7.33 12.21
C SER A 333 -13.29 6.20 12.77
N LEU A 334 -12.55 6.48 13.82
CA LEU A 334 -11.74 5.52 14.55
C LEU A 334 -12.40 5.20 15.88
N TYR A 335 -12.61 3.92 16.14
CA TYR A 335 -13.14 3.41 17.41
C TYR A 335 -12.04 2.65 18.13
N SER A 336 -11.81 2.99 19.38
CA SER A 336 -10.79 2.40 20.23
C SER A 336 -11.43 1.62 21.38
N ALA A 337 -10.73 0.62 21.91
CA ALA A 337 -11.20 -0.16 23.04
C ALA A 337 -11.34 0.74 24.29
N LYS A 338 -12.44 0.58 25.03
CA LYS A 338 -12.65 1.29 26.31
C LYS A 338 -11.83 0.70 27.45
N GLY A 339 -11.69 -0.62 27.49
CA GLY A 339 -11.00 -1.31 28.54
C GLY A 339 -9.49 -1.24 28.44
N THR A 340 -8.82 -1.44 29.57
CA THR A 340 -7.36 -1.61 29.62
C THR A 340 -7.06 -3.09 29.61
N GLY A 341 -6.24 -3.55 28.65
CA GLY A 341 -5.83 -4.93 28.56
C GLY A 341 -4.78 -5.32 29.60
N SER A 342 -4.65 -6.61 29.86
CA SER A 342 -3.61 -7.15 30.72
C SER A 342 -2.25 -7.12 30.02
N SER A 343 -1.20 -6.91 30.81
CA SER A 343 0.19 -6.92 30.32
C SER A 343 0.92 -8.13 30.88
N TYR A 344 1.74 -8.75 30.06
CA TYR A 344 2.53 -9.93 30.39
C TYR A 344 3.99 -9.67 30.06
N SER A 345 4.89 -10.27 30.85
CA SER A 345 6.33 -10.15 30.63
C SER A 345 7.00 -11.49 30.85
N TRP A 346 8.01 -11.76 30.03
CA TRP A 346 8.91 -12.90 30.18
C TRP A 346 10.32 -12.38 30.42
N GLY A 347 11.16 -13.16 31.04
CA GLY A 347 12.54 -12.76 31.36
C GLY A 347 13.37 -12.49 30.10
N THR A 348 14.62 -12.15 30.33
CA THR A 348 15.60 -11.90 29.27
C THR A 348 16.03 -13.20 28.61
N THR A 349 16.12 -13.19 27.28
CA THR A 349 16.66 -14.29 26.46
C THR A 349 17.47 -13.67 25.30
N ASN A 350 18.01 -14.53 24.43
CA ASN A 350 18.71 -14.06 23.24
C ASN A 350 17.89 -14.39 21.99
N MET A 351 17.76 -13.43 21.08
CA MET A 351 16.91 -13.60 19.89
C MET A 351 17.45 -14.60 18.87
N TYR A 352 18.72 -14.98 18.96
CA TYR A 352 19.31 -16.01 18.09
C TYR A 352 19.19 -17.42 18.68
N HIS A 353 18.96 -17.52 19.99
CA HIS A 353 18.78 -18.77 20.74
C HIS A 353 17.69 -18.55 21.80
N PRO A 354 16.45 -18.27 21.39
CA PRO A 354 15.43 -17.86 22.35
C PRO A 354 14.91 -19.04 23.16
N ASP A 355 14.65 -18.77 24.45
CA ASP A 355 13.90 -19.68 25.28
C ASP A 355 12.41 -19.67 24.86
N ALA A 356 11.74 -20.79 25.03
CA ALA A 356 10.32 -20.90 24.75
C ALA A 356 9.49 -19.91 25.59
N ILE A 357 8.41 -19.43 25.01
CA ILE A 357 7.45 -18.53 25.68
C ILE A 357 6.29 -19.38 26.22
N ASP A 358 6.03 -19.31 27.53
CA ASP A 358 4.86 -19.92 28.13
C ASP A 358 3.63 -19.03 27.95
N GLU A 359 2.50 -19.65 27.67
CA GLU A 359 1.23 -18.95 27.57
C GLU A 359 0.88 -18.27 28.88
N GLN A 360 0.47 -17.00 28.79
CA GLN A 360 -0.10 -16.25 29.90
C GLN A 360 -1.44 -15.66 29.46
N GLY A 361 -2.39 -15.61 30.39
CA GLY A 361 -3.75 -15.22 30.06
C GLY A 361 -4.57 -16.38 29.53
N ASP A 362 -5.66 -16.08 28.83
CA ASP A 362 -6.60 -17.09 28.31
C ASP A 362 -6.31 -17.51 26.85
N GLY A 363 -5.27 -16.96 26.24
CA GLY A 363 -4.89 -17.28 24.86
C GLY A 363 -5.85 -16.79 23.80
N LYS A 364 -6.74 -15.85 24.11
CA LYS A 364 -7.76 -15.37 23.17
C LYS A 364 -7.45 -13.97 22.65
N ILE A 365 -7.65 -13.78 21.35
CA ILE A 365 -7.67 -12.46 20.72
C ILE A 365 -9.11 -11.95 20.75
N ARG A 366 -9.34 -10.82 21.42
CA ARG A 366 -10.68 -10.27 21.58
C ARG A 366 -11.04 -9.37 20.43
N THR A 367 -12.06 -9.76 19.67
CA THR A 367 -12.59 -9.00 18.54
C THR A 367 -13.78 -8.13 18.91
N GLY A 368 -14.56 -8.53 19.92
CA GLY A 368 -15.69 -7.77 20.48
C GLY A 368 -15.27 -6.95 21.69
N GLY A 369 -16.23 -6.36 22.35
CA GLY A 369 -16.04 -5.58 23.57
C GLY A 369 -16.40 -4.10 23.40
N PRO A 370 -16.47 -3.34 24.53
CA PRO A 370 -16.85 -1.93 24.48
C PRO A 370 -15.79 -1.08 23.76
N ARG A 371 -16.27 -0.21 22.87
CA ARG A 371 -15.46 0.76 22.13
C ARG A 371 -16.00 2.17 22.34
N TYR A 372 -15.16 3.15 22.09
CA TYR A 372 -15.56 4.54 21.98
C TYR A 372 -14.99 5.15 20.69
N ARG A 373 -15.70 6.10 20.11
CA ARG A 373 -15.23 6.82 18.93
C ARG A 373 -14.16 7.81 19.37
N SER A 374 -12.90 7.51 19.07
CA SER A 374 -11.75 8.31 19.51
C SER A 374 -11.41 9.45 18.58
N SER A 375 -11.71 9.32 17.29
CA SER A 375 -11.51 10.41 16.34
C SER A 375 -12.46 10.32 15.15
N VAL A 376 -12.71 11.48 14.54
CA VAL A 376 -13.39 11.60 13.25
C VAL A 376 -12.58 12.54 12.37
N ASN A 377 -12.13 12.05 11.23
CA ASN A 377 -11.39 12.81 10.24
C ASN A 377 -12.26 12.97 9.00
N THR A 378 -12.53 14.21 8.62
CA THR A 378 -13.34 14.52 7.45
C THR A 378 -12.52 15.36 6.50
N GLN A 379 -12.54 15.01 5.23
CA GLN A 379 -12.00 15.87 4.20
C GLN A 379 -12.87 15.81 2.94
N GLN A 380 -12.92 16.94 2.23
CA GLN A 380 -13.60 17.07 0.95
C GLN A 380 -12.81 18.05 0.10
N SER A 381 -12.72 17.76 -1.19
CA SER A 381 -12.01 18.59 -2.16
C SER A 381 -12.87 18.81 -3.39
N VAL A 382 -12.75 20.01 -3.97
CA VAL A 382 -13.31 20.33 -5.29
C VAL A 382 -12.13 20.72 -6.18
N THR A 383 -12.02 20.08 -7.33
CA THR A 383 -10.89 20.25 -8.24
C THR A 383 -11.38 20.68 -9.61
N LEU A 384 -10.76 21.72 -10.13
CA LEU A 384 -10.97 22.18 -11.51
C LEU A 384 -9.64 22.11 -12.25
N GLY A 385 -9.66 21.53 -13.44
CA GLY A 385 -8.44 21.38 -14.21
C GLY A 385 -8.65 21.35 -15.71
N ASP A 386 -7.54 21.58 -16.42
CA ASP A 386 -7.47 21.58 -17.87
C ASP A 386 -6.15 20.97 -18.32
N THR A 387 -6.22 20.01 -19.22
CA THR A 387 -5.08 19.53 -19.98
C THR A 387 -5.15 20.15 -21.36
N VAL A 388 -4.25 21.08 -21.65
CA VAL A 388 -4.24 21.87 -22.88
C VAL A 388 -3.24 21.26 -23.86
N THR A 389 -3.68 20.89 -25.04
CA THR A 389 -2.82 20.46 -26.15
C THR A 389 -2.67 21.61 -27.13
N PHE A 390 -1.49 22.22 -27.15
CA PHE A 390 -1.18 23.38 -28.01
C PHE A 390 -0.82 22.94 -29.42
N THR A 391 0.00 21.92 -29.52
CA THR A 391 0.47 21.30 -30.77
C THR A 391 0.56 19.80 -30.56
N PRO A 392 0.81 18.99 -31.59
CA PRO A 392 1.07 17.56 -31.40
C PRO A 392 2.25 17.26 -30.46
N GLN A 393 3.19 18.21 -30.31
CA GLN A 393 4.37 18.05 -29.47
C GLN A 393 4.20 18.64 -28.06
N TRP A 394 3.53 19.80 -27.93
CA TRP A 394 3.44 20.54 -26.70
C TRP A 394 2.07 20.45 -26.04
N SER A 395 2.06 20.15 -24.76
CA SER A 395 0.87 20.19 -23.93
C SER A 395 1.21 20.63 -22.51
N ALA A 396 0.21 21.08 -21.79
CA ALA A 396 0.34 21.53 -20.42
C ALA A 396 -0.87 21.07 -19.60
N MET A 397 -0.68 20.90 -18.29
CA MET A 397 -1.72 20.51 -17.37
C MET A 397 -1.76 21.48 -16.20
N PHE A 398 -2.97 22.00 -15.89
CA PHE A 398 -3.20 22.92 -14.79
C PHE A 398 -4.38 22.43 -13.97
N TYR A 399 -4.14 22.11 -12.70
CA TYR A 399 -5.17 21.69 -11.76
C TYR A 399 -5.10 22.50 -10.49
N LEU A 400 -6.25 22.89 -9.99
CA LEU A 400 -6.39 23.63 -8.75
C LEU A 400 -7.47 22.96 -7.90
N SER A 401 -7.14 22.60 -6.68
CA SER A 401 -8.05 21.96 -5.74
C SER A 401 -8.24 22.82 -4.50
N GLN A 402 -9.49 23.06 -4.13
CA GLN A 402 -9.86 23.62 -2.83
C GLN A 402 -10.25 22.46 -1.91
N SER A 403 -9.61 22.39 -0.75
CA SER A 403 -9.82 21.31 0.21
C SER A 403 -10.24 21.84 1.56
N TRP A 404 -11.11 21.08 2.23
CA TRP A 404 -11.55 21.32 3.62
C TRP A 404 -11.20 20.07 4.43
N LEU A 405 -10.52 20.31 5.57
CA LEU A 405 -10.07 19.23 6.47
C LEU A 405 -10.56 19.54 7.86
N GLN A 406 -11.16 18.53 8.49
CA GLN A 406 -11.61 18.62 9.88
C GLN A 406 -11.18 17.36 10.63
N THR A 407 -10.65 17.54 11.85
CA THR A 407 -10.38 16.46 12.77
C THR A 407 -11.01 16.77 14.12
N LYS A 408 -11.75 15.81 14.66
CA LYS A 408 -12.29 15.85 16.02
C LYS A 408 -11.80 14.67 16.81
N ASN A 409 -11.27 14.91 18.01
CA ASN A 409 -10.82 13.87 18.93
C ASN A 409 -11.71 13.84 20.17
N TYR A 410 -11.91 12.64 20.71
CA TYR A 410 -12.79 12.40 21.86
C TYR A 410 -12.10 11.53 22.90
N ASP A 411 -12.47 11.69 24.16
CA ASP A 411 -12.05 10.82 25.26
C ASP A 411 -12.99 9.62 25.43
N LYS A 412 -12.68 8.75 26.40
CA LYS A 412 -13.48 7.54 26.71
C LYS A 412 -14.90 7.84 27.19
N HIS A 413 -15.16 9.06 27.62
CA HIS A 413 -16.47 9.50 28.14
C HIS A 413 -17.31 10.21 27.07
N GLY A 414 -16.81 10.31 25.84
CA GLY A 414 -17.49 10.97 24.73
C GLY A 414 -17.31 12.49 24.68
N ASN A 415 -16.43 13.04 25.51
CA ASN A 415 -16.13 14.47 25.50
C ASN A 415 -15.15 14.80 24.39
N GLN A 416 -15.45 15.84 23.62
CA GLN A 416 -14.53 16.33 22.61
C GLN A 416 -13.32 16.99 23.26
N THR A 417 -12.12 16.55 22.93
CA THR A 417 -10.86 17.03 23.50
C THR A 417 -10.11 17.98 22.59
N ASN A 418 -10.36 17.89 21.26
CA ASN A 418 -9.67 18.69 20.28
C ASN A 418 -10.49 18.78 19.00
N GLN A 419 -10.34 19.90 18.27
CA GLN A 419 -10.90 20.08 16.95
C GLN A 419 -9.97 20.93 16.11
N VAL A 420 -9.75 20.50 14.86
CA VAL A 420 -8.99 21.24 13.86
C VAL A 420 -9.88 21.40 12.62
N ASP A 421 -10.09 22.63 12.19
CA ASP A 421 -10.82 22.98 10.96
C ASP A 421 -9.93 23.88 10.11
N GLU A 422 -9.51 23.39 8.95
CA GLU A 422 -8.64 24.13 8.04
C GLU A 422 -9.04 23.89 6.59
N ASN A 423 -8.66 24.81 5.74
CA ASN A 423 -8.86 24.69 4.30
C ASN A 423 -7.67 25.29 3.55
N GLY A 424 -7.59 24.99 2.27
CA GLY A 424 -6.54 25.57 1.43
C GLY A 424 -6.64 25.13 -0.01
N LEU A 425 -5.85 25.82 -0.84
CA LEU A 425 -5.70 25.54 -2.25
C LEU A 425 -4.45 24.69 -2.50
N SER A 426 -4.55 23.76 -3.44
CA SER A 426 -3.44 22.92 -3.86
C SER A 426 -3.33 22.96 -5.38
N PRO A 427 -2.31 23.62 -5.95
CA PRO A 427 -2.07 23.64 -7.37
C PRO A 427 -1.24 22.45 -7.83
N ASN A 428 -1.45 22.04 -9.09
CA ASN A 428 -0.62 21.10 -9.82
C ASN A 428 -0.49 21.62 -11.24
N ALA A 429 0.74 21.76 -11.71
CA ALA A 429 1.03 22.22 -13.06
C ALA A 429 2.11 21.35 -13.69
N ALA A 430 1.98 21.06 -14.97
CA ALA A 430 2.96 20.31 -15.72
C ALA A 430 3.07 20.86 -17.14
N LEU A 431 4.28 20.79 -17.71
CA LEU A 431 4.56 21.04 -19.11
C LEU A 431 5.11 19.77 -19.72
N MET A 432 4.55 19.37 -20.85
CA MET A 432 4.89 18.12 -21.54
C MET A 432 5.35 18.40 -22.96
N TYR A 433 6.40 17.72 -23.38
CA TYR A 433 6.93 17.79 -24.73
C TYR A 433 7.17 16.40 -25.29
N LYS A 434 6.53 16.06 -26.39
CA LYS A 434 6.79 14.82 -27.13
C LYS A 434 7.99 15.02 -28.03
N ILE A 435 9.13 14.47 -27.65
CA ILE A 435 10.36 14.47 -28.44
C ILE A 435 10.14 13.68 -29.73
N THR A 436 9.47 12.52 -29.58
CA THR A 436 8.93 11.70 -30.67
C THR A 436 7.50 11.33 -30.29
N PRO A 437 6.69 10.75 -31.21
CA PRO A 437 5.37 10.26 -30.83
C PRO A 437 5.37 9.24 -29.68
N ASN A 438 6.50 8.57 -29.46
CA ASN A 438 6.66 7.50 -28.46
C ASN A 438 7.51 7.90 -27.26
N THR A 439 7.99 9.14 -27.19
CA THR A 439 8.86 9.62 -26.11
C THR A 439 8.41 11.00 -25.64
N MET A 440 8.11 11.12 -24.36
CA MET A 440 7.59 12.35 -23.75
C MET A 440 8.49 12.75 -22.59
N ALA A 441 8.90 14.02 -22.57
CA ALA A 441 9.57 14.67 -21.45
C ALA A 441 8.58 15.59 -20.74
N TYR A 442 8.67 15.69 -19.41
CA TYR A 442 7.83 16.57 -18.64
C TYR A 442 8.58 17.22 -17.49
N VAL A 443 8.08 18.38 -17.09
CA VAL A 443 8.41 19.03 -15.82
C VAL A 443 7.09 19.29 -15.08
N SER A 444 7.10 19.15 -13.78
CA SER A 444 5.89 19.35 -12.98
C SER A 444 6.18 19.98 -11.62
N TYR A 445 5.19 20.67 -11.12
CA TYR A 445 5.11 21.18 -9.76
C TYR A 445 3.80 20.76 -9.14
N ALA A 446 3.85 20.24 -7.92
CA ALA A 446 2.66 19.89 -7.16
C ALA A 446 2.78 20.37 -5.71
N ASP A 447 1.63 20.70 -5.14
CA ASP A 447 1.49 21.15 -3.77
C ASP A 447 0.27 20.41 -3.20
N SER A 448 0.33 20.00 -1.95
CA SER A 448 -0.76 19.26 -1.32
C SER A 448 -0.82 19.52 0.17
N LEU A 449 -2.05 19.53 0.68
CA LEU A 449 -2.32 19.47 2.11
C LEU A 449 -2.44 18.01 2.56
N GLU A 450 -2.22 17.77 3.85
CA GLU A 450 -2.57 16.53 4.53
C GLU A 450 -3.00 16.81 5.95
N GLN A 451 -3.78 15.92 6.56
CA GLN A 451 -4.14 15.99 7.97
C GLN A 451 -2.86 16.01 8.82
N GLY A 452 -2.80 16.89 9.81
CA GLY A 452 -1.68 16.96 10.74
C GLY A 452 -1.55 15.69 11.58
N GLY A 453 -0.35 15.44 12.10
CA GLY A 453 -0.08 14.35 13.02
C GLY A 453 -0.79 14.55 14.36
N THR A 454 -1.06 13.45 15.05
CA THR A 454 -1.69 13.46 16.38
C THR A 454 -0.62 13.16 17.43
N ALA A 455 -0.56 13.99 18.47
CA ALA A 455 0.40 13.82 19.56
C ALA A 455 0.18 12.47 20.29
N PRO A 456 1.27 11.82 20.75
CA PRO A 456 1.15 10.61 21.56
C PRO A 456 0.24 10.83 22.77
N THR A 457 -0.45 9.76 23.20
CA THR A 457 -1.39 9.80 24.33
C THR A 457 -0.73 9.60 25.68
N ASP A 458 0.59 9.54 25.74
CA ASP A 458 1.35 9.41 26.98
C ASP A 458 1.11 10.65 27.88
N GLU A 459 0.92 10.42 29.16
CA GLU A 459 0.69 11.48 30.15
C GLU A 459 1.85 12.50 30.24
N SER A 460 3.07 12.11 29.87
CA SER A 460 4.24 13.00 29.84
C SER A 460 4.17 14.04 28.73
N VAL A 461 3.35 13.83 27.71
CA VAL A 461 3.18 14.75 26.59
C VAL A 461 2.20 15.85 26.96
N LYS A 462 2.62 17.11 26.89
CA LYS A 462 1.78 18.25 27.32
C LYS A 462 0.54 18.46 26.47
N ASN A 463 0.62 18.19 25.16
CA ASN A 463 -0.50 18.25 24.23
C ASN A 463 -0.95 16.85 23.77
N ALA A 464 -0.90 15.87 24.67
CA ALA A 464 -1.26 14.48 24.38
C ALA A 464 -2.61 14.36 23.67
N GLY A 465 -2.66 13.53 22.63
CA GLY A 465 -3.87 13.23 21.89
C GLY A 465 -4.39 14.35 20.98
N GLN A 466 -3.73 15.50 20.93
CA GLN A 466 -4.14 16.60 20.06
C GLN A 466 -3.59 16.45 18.65
N THR A 467 -4.39 16.78 17.64
CA THR A 467 -3.99 16.79 16.25
C THR A 467 -3.47 18.17 15.88
N LEU A 468 -2.34 18.21 15.18
CA LEU A 468 -1.76 19.44 14.67
C LEU A 468 -2.55 19.97 13.46
N ASN A 469 -2.31 21.23 13.10
CA ASN A 469 -2.83 21.80 11.87
C ASN A 469 -2.29 21.02 10.65
N PRO A 470 -3.04 21.02 9.52
CA PRO A 470 -2.59 20.33 8.32
C PRO A 470 -1.21 20.74 7.85
N TYR A 471 -0.48 19.78 7.30
CA TYR A 471 0.82 20.01 6.67
C TYR A 471 0.65 20.38 5.20
N ARG A 472 1.58 21.16 4.67
CA ARG A 472 1.67 21.45 3.25
C ARG A 472 2.97 20.89 2.70
N SER A 473 2.86 20.01 1.71
CA SER A 473 4.00 19.40 1.03
C SER A 473 4.13 19.93 -0.38
N LYS A 474 5.36 19.92 -0.92
CA LYS A 474 5.68 20.40 -2.26
C LYS A 474 6.53 19.38 -3.01
N GLN A 475 6.32 19.29 -4.32
CA GLN A 475 7.11 18.42 -5.19
C GLN A 475 7.49 19.12 -6.48
N TYR A 476 8.75 18.94 -6.87
CA TYR A 476 9.30 19.31 -8.17
C TYR A 476 9.77 18.04 -8.85
N GLU A 477 9.38 17.86 -10.10
CA GLU A 477 9.73 16.64 -10.84
C GLU A 477 10.08 16.95 -12.30
N VAL A 478 11.09 16.26 -12.80
CA VAL A 478 11.46 16.21 -14.23
C VAL A 478 11.46 14.75 -14.63
N GLY A 479 10.76 14.41 -15.70
CA GLY A 479 10.62 13.03 -16.12
C GLY A 479 10.76 12.83 -17.61
N LEU A 480 11.01 11.57 -17.96
CA LEU A 480 11.09 11.09 -19.33
C LEU A 480 10.41 9.74 -19.40
N LYS A 481 9.49 9.59 -20.35
CA LYS A 481 8.79 8.32 -20.62
C LYS A 481 8.94 7.96 -22.07
N SER A 482 9.23 6.69 -22.33
CA SER A 482 9.35 6.18 -23.69
C SER A 482 8.60 4.86 -23.82
N ASP A 483 7.89 4.73 -24.91
CA ASP A 483 7.11 3.57 -25.28
C ASP A 483 7.69 3.02 -26.58
N ILE A 484 8.74 2.18 -26.44
CA ILE A 484 9.52 1.68 -27.57
C ILE A 484 9.26 0.19 -27.75
N GLY A 485 8.67 -0.18 -28.88
CA GLY A 485 8.31 -1.57 -29.15
C GLY A 485 7.33 -2.08 -28.09
N GLU A 486 7.69 -3.16 -27.40
CA GLU A 486 6.89 -3.76 -26.33
C GLU A 486 7.43 -3.40 -24.93
N MET A 487 8.15 -2.28 -24.83
CA MET A 487 8.78 -1.83 -23.57
C MET A 487 8.26 -0.46 -23.17
N ASN A 488 8.01 -0.30 -21.85
CA ASN A 488 7.91 0.99 -21.20
C ASN A 488 9.24 1.32 -20.52
N LEU A 489 9.78 2.49 -20.81
CA LEU A 489 10.99 3.01 -20.17
C LEU A 489 10.63 4.32 -19.46
N GLY A 490 11.00 4.46 -18.20
CA GLY A 490 10.71 5.65 -17.43
C GLY A 490 11.91 6.13 -16.63
N ALA A 491 12.05 7.44 -16.51
CA ALA A 491 13.01 8.08 -15.63
C ALA A 491 12.35 9.30 -15.00
N ALA A 492 12.55 9.50 -13.71
CA ALA A 492 12.02 10.66 -12.99
C ALA A 492 13.04 11.14 -11.96
N LEU A 493 13.34 12.44 -12.02
CA LEU A 493 14.15 13.14 -11.03
C LEU A 493 13.22 14.03 -10.24
N PHE A 494 13.26 13.94 -8.90
CA PHE A 494 12.31 14.64 -8.05
C PHE A 494 12.92 15.20 -6.77
N ARG A 495 12.24 16.19 -6.23
CA ARG A 495 12.44 16.73 -4.89
C ARG A 495 11.11 16.84 -4.18
N LEU A 496 10.98 16.19 -3.03
CA LEU A 496 9.82 16.24 -2.15
C LEU A 496 10.18 16.94 -0.85
N GLU A 497 9.32 17.81 -0.39
CA GLU A 497 9.46 18.52 0.89
C GLU A 497 8.18 18.34 1.71
N ARG A 498 8.32 17.90 2.95
CA ARG A 498 7.22 17.69 3.90
C ARG A 498 7.60 18.19 5.27
N PRO A 499 6.72 18.93 5.97
CA PRO A 499 6.92 19.26 7.38
C PRO A 499 7.08 18.01 8.23
N PHE A 500 7.86 18.13 9.27
CA PHE A 500 8.24 17.05 10.17
C PHE A 500 7.88 17.42 11.60
N ALA A 501 7.11 16.57 12.28
CA ALA A 501 6.66 16.80 13.65
C ALA A 501 7.22 15.75 14.62
N TYR A 502 7.62 16.19 15.80
CA TYR A 502 8.11 15.32 16.87
C TYR A 502 8.01 16.04 18.23
N LEU A 503 8.29 15.30 19.31
CA LEU A 503 8.32 15.87 20.65
C LEU A 503 9.54 16.78 20.82
N ASP A 504 9.32 17.98 21.35
CA ASP A 504 10.42 18.86 21.71
C ASP A 504 10.99 18.55 23.11
N THR A 505 11.98 19.32 23.55
CA THR A 505 12.61 19.15 24.86
C THR A 505 11.66 19.41 26.03
N ASP A 506 10.56 20.11 25.81
CA ASP A 506 9.52 20.39 26.79
C ASP A 506 8.36 19.38 26.74
N ASN A 507 8.51 18.28 25.99
CA ASN A 507 7.47 17.27 25.76
C ASN A 507 6.19 17.82 25.09
N VAL A 508 6.33 18.79 24.21
CA VAL A 508 5.26 19.30 23.36
C VAL A 508 5.46 18.72 21.96
N TYR A 509 4.43 18.07 21.42
CA TYR A 509 4.44 17.60 20.05
C TYR A 509 4.13 18.74 19.10
N LYS A 510 5.06 19.05 18.21
CA LYS A 510 4.90 20.14 17.27
C LYS A 510 5.72 19.94 15.99
N GLU A 511 5.37 20.69 14.97
CA GLU A 511 6.10 20.75 13.71
C GLU A 511 7.47 21.40 13.91
N GLN A 512 8.56 20.70 13.55
CA GLN A 512 9.93 21.12 13.79
C GLN A 512 10.84 20.62 12.68
N GLY A 513 10.98 21.38 11.61
CA GLY A 513 11.83 21.03 10.48
C GLY A 513 11.05 20.40 9.33
N ASN A 514 11.80 19.94 8.34
CA ASN A 514 11.28 19.38 7.11
C ASN A 514 12.00 18.08 6.76
N GLN A 515 11.24 17.13 6.20
CA GLN A 515 11.80 16.02 5.48
C GLN A 515 11.98 16.44 4.02
N VAL A 516 13.19 16.32 3.49
CA VAL A 516 13.51 16.64 2.11
C VAL A 516 14.09 15.41 1.45
N ASN A 517 13.38 14.85 0.48
CA ASN A 517 13.78 13.68 -0.28
C ASN A 517 14.07 14.08 -1.72
N ASN A 518 15.32 13.99 -2.14
CA ASN A 518 15.71 14.09 -3.53
C ASN A 518 15.94 12.68 -4.07
N GLY A 519 15.52 12.40 -5.28
CA GLY A 519 15.65 11.06 -5.81
C GLY A 519 15.60 10.96 -7.32
N LEU A 520 15.99 9.77 -7.80
CA LEU A 520 15.94 9.36 -9.20
C LEU A 520 15.30 7.98 -9.27
N GLU A 521 14.27 7.85 -10.09
CA GLU A 521 13.59 6.59 -10.38
C GLU A 521 13.85 6.20 -11.83
N LEU A 522 14.28 4.96 -12.05
CA LEU A 522 14.46 4.37 -13.37
C LEU A 522 13.63 3.09 -13.44
N THR A 523 12.82 2.94 -14.48
CA THR A 523 11.96 1.76 -14.69
C THR A 523 12.06 1.24 -16.12
N ALA A 524 11.92 -0.08 -16.27
CA ALA A 524 11.81 -0.75 -17.54
C ALA A 524 10.89 -1.97 -17.40
N ALA A 525 9.86 -2.05 -18.22
CA ALA A 525 8.91 -3.15 -18.19
C ALA A 525 8.46 -3.55 -19.59
N GLY A 526 8.38 -4.84 -19.85
CA GLY A 526 7.90 -5.40 -21.10
C GLY A 526 8.81 -6.48 -21.67
N ASN A 527 8.61 -6.82 -22.94
CA ASN A 527 9.41 -7.81 -23.65
C ASN A 527 10.73 -7.21 -24.14
N VAL A 528 11.85 -7.77 -23.67
CA VAL A 528 13.20 -7.36 -24.10
C VAL A 528 13.56 -8.00 -25.44
N TRP A 529 13.28 -9.29 -25.58
CA TRP A 529 13.35 -10.06 -26.80
C TRP A 529 12.40 -11.25 -26.73
N GLN A 530 12.36 -12.06 -27.75
CA GLN A 530 11.41 -13.18 -27.81
C GLN A 530 11.50 -14.09 -26.59
N GLY A 531 10.40 -14.22 -25.88
CA GLY A 531 10.24 -15.09 -24.72
C GLY A 531 10.73 -14.51 -23.39
N LEU A 532 11.45 -13.37 -23.40
CA LEU A 532 11.93 -12.73 -22.17
C LEU A 532 11.11 -11.47 -21.85
N ASN A 533 10.40 -11.51 -20.73
CA ASN A 533 9.56 -10.44 -20.22
C ASN A 533 10.12 -9.98 -18.88
N ILE A 534 10.35 -8.68 -18.72
CA ILE A 534 10.89 -8.11 -17.48
C ILE A 534 9.96 -7.06 -16.88
N TYR A 535 10.04 -6.92 -15.57
CA TYR A 535 9.47 -5.83 -14.79
C TYR A 535 10.52 -5.37 -13.79
N SER A 536 11.09 -4.19 -14.03
CA SER A 536 12.29 -3.79 -13.30
C SER A 536 12.31 -2.32 -12.97
N GLY A 537 13.07 -1.97 -11.98
CA GLY A 537 13.36 -0.59 -11.64
C GLY A 537 14.37 -0.46 -10.52
N VAL A 538 14.89 0.75 -10.41
CA VAL A 538 15.80 1.16 -9.33
C VAL A 538 15.45 2.57 -8.90
N THR A 539 15.47 2.81 -7.59
CA THR A 539 15.27 4.12 -6.99
C THR A 539 16.50 4.49 -6.17
N PHE A 540 17.05 5.65 -6.48
CA PHE A 540 18.09 6.30 -5.69
C PHE A 540 17.45 7.44 -4.92
N LEU A 541 17.68 7.52 -3.61
CA LEU A 541 17.02 8.47 -2.74
C LEU A 541 18.01 9.06 -1.72
N ASP A 542 17.88 10.35 -1.47
CA ASP A 542 18.59 11.04 -0.39
C ASP A 542 17.55 11.58 0.61
N PRO A 543 17.08 10.76 1.56
CA PRO A 543 16.02 11.13 2.49
C PRO A 543 16.62 11.79 3.72
N LYS A 544 16.44 13.11 3.86
CA LYS A 544 17.04 13.87 4.96
C LYS A 544 16.01 14.66 5.75
N LEU A 545 16.26 14.73 7.06
CA LEU A 545 15.63 15.71 7.94
C LEU A 545 16.45 16.99 7.92
N LYS A 546 15.77 18.11 7.69
CA LYS A 546 16.38 19.43 7.61
C LYS A 546 15.77 20.36 8.65
N ASP A 547 16.59 21.31 9.15
CA ASP A 547 16.12 22.37 10.04
C ASP A 547 15.44 21.85 11.32
N THR A 548 15.92 20.73 11.84
CA THR A 548 15.45 20.18 13.12
C THR A 548 15.97 21.05 14.27
N ALA A 549 15.23 21.05 15.39
CA ALA A 549 15.63 21.81 16.58
C ALA A 549 16.90 21.24 17.25
N ASN A 550 17.27 19.99 16.96
CA ASN A 550 18.42 19.32 17.54
C ASN A 550 19.53 19.15 16.48
N ALA A 551 20.72 19.71 16.72
CA ALA A 551 21.85 19.61 15.81
C ALA A 551 22.30 18.16 15.54
N SER A 552 22.08 17.22 16.48
CA SER A 552 22.45 15.81 16.31
C SER A 552 21.56 15.05 15.32
N THR A 553 20.40 15.57 15.00
CA THR A 553 19.44 14.97 14.05
C THR A 553 19.31 15.74 12.74
N SER A 554 19.85 16.97 12.69
CA SER A 554 19.74 17.81 11.48
C SER A 554 20.65 17.28 10.37
N ASN A 555 20.16 17.28 9.15
CA ASN A 555 20.82 16.73 7.95
C ASN A 555 21.13 15.24 8.02
N LYS A 556 20.47 14.51 8.91
CA LYS A 556 20.58 13.05 9.02
C LYS A 556 19.55 12.34 8.17
N GLN A 557 19.83 11.08 7.85
CA GLN A 557 18.88 10.23 7.11
C GLN A 557 17.64 9.94 7.93
N VAL A 558 16.50 9.93 7.26
CA VAL A 558 15.24 9.49 7.83
C VAL A 558 15.30 8.01 8.19
N VAL A 559 14.81 7.66 9.37
CA VAL A 559 14.80 6.27 9.87
C VAL A 559 13.96 5.37 8.94
N GLY A 560 14.52 4.22 8.60
CA GLY A 560 13.82 3.17 7.86
C GLY A 560 13.76 3.35 6.35
N VAL A 561 14.33 4.42 5.80
CA VAL A 561 14.28 4.71 4.35
C VAL A 561 15.63 4.40 3.71
N PRO A 562 15.67 3.48 2.72
CA PRO A 562 16.92 3.15 2.04
C PRO A 562 17.33 4.23 1.03
N LYS A 563 18.62 4.39 0.79
CA LYS A 563 19.12 5.25 -0.29
C LYS A 563 19.05 4.59 -1.67
N VAL A 564 19.06 3.27 -1.72
CA VAL A 564 18.95 2.50 -2.96
C VAL A 564 18.00 1.35 -2.74
N GLN A 565 17.07 1.19 -3.65
CA GLN A 565 16.18 0.04 -3.71
C GLN A 565 16.00 -0.37 -5.16
N ALA A 566 16.09 -1.66 -5.44
CA ALA A 566 15.98 -2.18 -6.79
C ALA A 566 15.22 -3.50 -6.81
N ASN A 567 14.50 -3.76 -7.88
CA ASN A 567 13.83 -5.03 -8.09
C ASN A 567 13.83 -5.38 -9.57
N LEU A 568 14.05 -6.64 -9.88
CA LEU A 568 13.95 -7.20 -11.22
C LEU A 568 13.15 -8.50 -11.16
N LEU A 569 12.00 -8.52 -11.82
CA LEU A 569 11.27 -9.74 -12.15
C LEU A 569 11.52 -10.06 -13.61
N ALA A 570 12.03 -11.26 -13.89
CA ALA A 570 12.23 -11.76 -15.24
C ALA A 570 11.47 -13.06 -15.44
N GLU A 571 10.75 -13.16 -16.54
CA GLU A 571 10.08 -14.38 -16.98
C GLU A 571 10.58 -14.79 -18.34
N TYR A 572 10.97 -16.07 -18.47
CA TYR A 572 11.47 -16.62 -19.71
C TYR A 572 10.61 -17.81 -20.15
N SER A 573 9.96 -17.63 -21.30
CA SER A 573 9.22 -18.69 -21.98
C SER A 573 10.16 -19.47 -22.86
N LEU A 574 10.26 -20.79 -22.67
CA LEU A 574 11.16 -21.65 -23.46
C LEU A 574 10.75 -21.60 -24.94
N PRO A 575 11.68 -21.30 -25.89
CA PRO A 575 11.31 -21.20 -27.30
C PRO A 575 10.77 -22.50 -27.89
N SER A 576 11.26 -23.64 -27.45
CA SER A 576 10.83 -24.97 -27.92
C SER A 576 9.52 -25.44 -27.27
N ILE A 577 9.21 -24.95 -26.05
CA ILE A 577 8.00 -25.26 -25.30
C ILE A 577 7.51 -23.97 -24.67
N PRO A 578 6.81 -23.09 -25.45
CA PRO A 578 6.40 -21.77 -24.94
C PRO A 578 5.45 -21.82 -23.74
N GLU A 579 4.77 -22.93 -23.55
CA GLU A 579 3.87 -23.15 -22.41
C GLU A 579 4.63 -23.29 -21.08
N TRP A 580 5.95 -23.53 -21.12
CA TRP A 580 6.78 -23.63 -19.93
C TRP A 580 7.55 -22.32 -19.73
N VAL A 581 7.28 -21.67 -18.59
CA VAL A 581 7.88 -20.39 -18.22
C VAL A 581 8.65 -20.53 -16.92
N TYR A 582 9.90 -20.03 -16.92
CA TYR A 582 10.69 -19.86 -15.71
C TYR A 582 10.67 -18.40 -15.28
N SER A 583 10.64 -18.17 -13.96
CA SER A 583 10.69 -16.82 -13.39
C SER A 583 11.79 -16.71 -12.35
N ALA A 584 12.37 -15.53 -12.26
CA ALA A 584 13.29 -15.15 -11.20
C ALA A 584 13.00 -13.72 -10.80
N ASN A 585 12.96 -13.45 -9.51
CA ASN A 585 12.86 -12.11 -8.96
C ASN A 585 14.02 -11.86 -8.03
N VAL A 586 14.75 -10.79 -8.25
CA VAL A 586 15.79 -10.31 -7.34
C VAL A 586 15.37 -8.97 -6.77
N HIS A 587 15.41 -8.85 -5.44
CA HIS A 587 15.09 -7.63 -4.72
C HIS A 587 16.26 -7.20 -3.87
N TYR A 588 16.68 -5.94 -4.01
CA TYR A 588 17.73 -5.32 -3.21
C TYR A 588 17.18 -4.12 -2.45
N THR A 589 17.47 -4.05 -1.17
CA THR A 589 17.24 -2.87 -0.32
C THR A 589 18.56 -2.48 0.33
N GLY A 590 18.98 -1.23 0.15
CA GLY A 590 20.17 -0.69 0.77
C GLY A 590 20.03 -0.55 2.29
N LYS A 591 21.14 -0.29 2.97
CA LYS A 591 21.10 -0.06 4.41
C LYS A 591 20.18 1.12 4.75
N ARG A 592 19.52 1.04 5.91
CA ARG A 592 18.60 2.06 6.40
C ARG A 592 19.02 2.51 7.78
N ALA A 593 18.90 3.80 8.05
CA ALA A 593 19.13 4.30 9.40
C ALA A 593 18.14 3.64 10.38
N ALA A 594 18.65 3.18 11.49
CA ALA A 594 17.86 2.56 12.56
C ALA A 594 17.56 3.55 13.70
N ASN A 595 18.26 4.69 13.73
CA ASN A 595 18.00 5.79 14.65
C ASN A 595 18.22 7.13 13.94
N ASP A 596 17.70 8.20 14.48
CA ASP A 596 17.73 9.54 13.87
C ASP A 596 19.07 10.24 13.94
N THR A 597 19.99 9.78 14.78
CA THR A 597 21.38 10.25 14.83
C THR A 597 22.27 9.54 13.82
N ASN A 598 21.76 8.54 13.12
CA ASN A 598 22.46 7.72 12.14
C ASN A 598 23.70 7.00 12.69
N THR A 599 23.65 6.59 13.94
CA THR A 599 24.71 5.80 14.59
C THR A 599 24.44 4.30 14.54
N SER A 600 23.27 3.90 14.08
CA SER A 600 22.84 2.51 13.92
C SER A 600 22.10 2.33 12.60
N TYR A 601 22.32 1.18 11.95
CA TYR A 601 21.74 0.87 10.64
C TYR A 601 21.18 -0.55 10.62
N ALA A 602 20.07 -0.72 9.90
CA ALA A 602 19.67 -2.03 9.42
C ALA A 602 20.48 -2.35 8.17
N SER A 603 21.06 -3.55 8.12
CA SER A 603 21.91 -3.97 7.01
C SER A 603 21.14 -4.02 5.69
N SER A 604 21.84 -3.77 4.59
CA SER A 604 21.30 -4.05 3.26
C SER A 604 21.02 -5.55 3.09
N TYR A 605 20.09 -5.86 2.20
CA TYR A 605 19.78 -7.26 1.90
C TYR A 605 19.40 -7.45 0.45
N THR A 606 19.63 -8.67 -0.04
CA THR A 606 19.19 -9.15 -1.35
C THR A 606 18.43 -10.44 -1.16
N THR A 607 17.24 -10.53 -1.75
CA THR A 607 16.45 -11.77 -1.76
C THR A 607 16.21 -12.23 -3.19
N TRP A 608 16.13 -13.56 -3.36
CA TRP A 608 15.85 -14.20 -4.64
C TRP A 608 14.62 -15.07 -4.51
N ASP A 609 13.71 -14.93 -5.49
CA ASP A 609 12.56 -15.81 -5.65
C ASP A 609 12.70 -16.51 -6.99
N LEU A 610 12.48 -17.82 -7.02
CA LEU A 610 12.53 -18.60 -8.25
C LEU A 610 11.20 -19.30 -8.45
N GLY A 611 10.74 -19.35 -9.69
CA GLY A 611 9.47 -19.98 -10.01
C GLY A 611 9.44 -20.63 -11.37
N THR A 612 8.44 -21.47 -11.56
CA THR A 612 8.13 -22.07 -12.84
C THR A 612 6.63 -22.26 -12.96
N ARG A 613 6.13 -22.18 -14.19
CA ARG A 613 4.75 -22.56 -14.49
C ARG A 613 4.69 -23.32 -15.82
N TYR A 614 3.76 -24.24 -15.88
CA TYR A 614 3.48 -25.02 -17.07
C TYR A 614 1.98 -25.01 -17.34
N THR A 615 1.61 -24.64 -18.57
CA THR A 615 0.21 -24.60 -18.99
C THR A 615 -0.04 -25.71 -20.00
N THR A 616 -1.05 -26.51 -19.77
CA THR A 616 -1.45 -27.62 -20.61
C THR A 616 -2.97 -27.81 -20.58
N LYS A 617 -3.46 -28.86 -21.17
CA LYS A 617 -4.85 -29.29 -21.08
C LYS A 617 -4.93 -30.63 -20.36
N VAL A 618 -5.76 -30.71 -19.33
CA VAL A 618 -6.09 -31.95 -18.62
C VAL A 618 -7.56 -32.24 -18.88
N SER A 619 -7.86 -33.36 -19.55
CA SER A 619 -9.22 -33.71 -19.98
C SER A 619 -9.92 -32.55 -20.73
N ASN A 620 -9.20 -31.90 -21.64
CA ASN A 620 -9.62 -30.75 -22.43
C ASN A 620 -9.84 -29.45 -21.63
N VAL A 621 -9.50 -29.43 -20.34
CA VAL A 621 -9.58 -28.23 -19.51
C VAL A 621 -8.20 -27.55 -19.48
N PRO A 622 -8.09 -26.29 -19.87
CA PRO A 622 -6.84 -25.54 -19.70
C PRO A 622 -6.42 -25.52 -18.25
N THR A 623 -5.18 -25.95 -17.99
CA THR A 623 -4.67 -26.16 -16.64
C THR A 623 -3.28 -25.57 -16.52
N THR A 624 -3.03 -24.79 -15.48
CA THR A 624 -1.75 -24.18 -15.19
C THR A 624 -1.22 -24.67 -13.85
N PHE A 625 0.00 -25.24 -13.87
CA PHE A 625 0.73 -25.64 -12.68
C PHE A 625 1.78 -24.58 -12.36
N ARG A 626 1.84 -24.15 -11.10
CA ARG A 626 2.80 -23.14 -10.65
C ARG A 626 3.54 -23.61 -9.40
N VAL A 627 4.83 -23.33 -9.36
CA VAL A 627 5.65 -23.47 -8.14
C VAL A 627 6.53 -22.23 -8.03
N VAL A 628 6.52 -21.60 -6.86
CA VAL A 628 7.39 -20.47 -6.53
C VAL A 628 8.06 -20.74 -5.20
N VAL A 629 9.37 -20.53 -5.12
CA VAL A 629 10.13 -20.52 -3.89
C VAL A 629 10.55 -19.11 -3.59
N ASN A 630 9.97 -18.54 -2.56
CA ASN A 630 10.30 -17.19 -2.11
C ASN A 630 11.50 -17.24 -1.17
N ASN A 631 12.39 -16.25 -1.27
CA ASN A 631 13.60 -16.17 -0.47
C ASN A 631 14.39 -17.49 -0.49
N VAL A 632 14.80 -17.90 -1.69
CA VAL A 632 15.44 -19.20 -1.95
C VAL A 632 16.66 -19.45 -1.06
N PHE A 633 17.44 -18.42 -0.77
CA PHE A 633 18.65 -18.52 0.04
C PHE A 633 18.42 -18.35 1.53
N ASP A 634 17.14 -18.27 1.94
CA ASP A 634 16.74 -18.12 3.35
C ASP A 634 17.45 -16.97 4.07
N LYS A 635 17.52 -15.83 3.38
CA LYS A 635 18.15 -14.62 3.93
C LYS A 635 17.33 -14.11 5.12
N HIS A 636 17.99 -13.89 6.25
CA HIS A 636 17.40 -13.21 7.41
C HIS A 636 17.65 -11.72 7.30
N TYR A 637 16.59 -10.93 7.35
CA TYR A 637 16.69 -9.46 7.14
C TYR A 637 15.60 -8.71 7.87
N TRP A 638 15.88 -7.43 8.12
CA TRP A 638 14.88 -6.50 8.62
C TRP A 638 14.09 -5.95 7.42
N ALA A 639 12.81 -6.34 7.31
CA ALA A 639 11.98 -5.92 6.19
C ALA A 639 11.55 -4.46 6.32
N SER A 640 11.34 -3.97 7.54
CA SER A 640 10.83 -2.63 7.79
C SER A 640 11.30 -2.11 9.13
N ILE A 641 11.55 -0.81 9.22
CA ILE A 641 11.73 -0.09 10.48
C ILE A 641 10.68 1.00 10.54
N PHE A 642 9.81 0.93 11.54
CA PHE A 642 8.82 1.95 11.82
C PHE A 642 9.42 2.93 12.84
N PRO A 643 9.62 4.23 12.46
CA PRO A 643 10.13 5.22 13.39
C PRO A 643 9.03 5.52 14.38
N SER A 644 8.98 5.03 15.53
CA SER A 644 8.04 5.34 16.61
C SER A 644 6.64 5.88 16.18
N GLY A 645 5.66 5.96 17.01
CA GLY A 645 4.24 6.12 16.67
C GLY A 645 3.82 7.30 15.80
N THR A 646 4.70 8.22 15.46
CA THR A 646 4.38 9.44 14.72
C THR A 646 5.55 9.86 13.85
N ASP A 647 5.29 10.75 12.91
CA ASP A 647 6.23 11.22 11.91
C ASP A 647 7.64 11.45 12.40
N GLY A 648 8.48 10.42 12.29
CA GLY A 648 9.89 10.52 12.60
C GLY A 648 10.24 10.79 14.05
N ASP A 649 9.30 10.67 14.96
CA ASP A 649 9.62 10.70 16.37
C ASP A 649 10.50 9.51 16.71
N ASN A 650 11.58 9.79 17.41
CA ASN A 650 12.67 8.91 17.68
C ASN A 650 12.59 8.19 19.03
N GLY A 651 11.39 8.04 19.57
CA GLY A 651 11.23 7.43 20.88
C GLY A 651 11.77 6.00 20.94
N SER A 652 11.10 5.07 20.27
CA SER A 652 11.49 3.66 20.23
C SER A 652 11.08 3.07 18.90
N PRO A 653 11.97 3.08 17.90
CA PRO A 653 11.66 2.46 16.60
C PRO A 653 11.32 0.99 16.75
N SER A 654 10.48 0.50 15.86
CA SER A 654 10.10 -0.92 15.77
C SER A 654 10.61 -1.51 14.49
N ALA A 655 11.36 -2.61 14.60
CA ALA A 655 11.83 -3.37 13.45
C ALA A 655 10.99 -4.63 13.27
N PHE A 656 10.74 -4.99 12.01
CA PHE A 656 9.97 -6.17 11.63
C PHE A 656 10.82 -7.02 10.71
N ILE A 657 10.93 -8.31 11.01
CA ILE A 657 11.73 -9.23 10.20
C ILE A 657 10.99 -9.63 8.93
N GLY A 658 11.77 -9.87 7.87
CA GLY A 658 11.26 -10.43 6.64
C GLY A 658 10.96 -11.92 6.77
N GLY A 659 10.09 -12.44 5.89
CA GLY A 659 9.76 -13.85 5.85
C GLY A 659 10.94 -14.70 5.42
N GLY A 660 11.03 -15.93 5.96
CA GLY A 660 12.01 -16.90 5.56
C GLY A 660 11.66 -17.56 4.22
N ARG A 661 12.48 -18.53 3.82
CA ARG A 661 12.20 -19.32 2.61
C ARG A 661 10.86 -20.02 2.72
N GLU A 662 10.07 -19.92 1.66
CA GLU A 662 8.72 -20.45 1.60
C GLU A 662 8.41 -20.98 0.21
N VAL A 663 7.75 -22.12 0.15
CA VAL A 663 7.31 -22.74 -1.10
C VAL A 663 5.82 -22.53 -1.26
N ARG A 664 5.41 -22.08 -2.44
CA ARG A 664 4.01 -21.99 -2.86
C ARG A 664 3.82 -22.76 -4.16
N ALA A 665 2.85 -23.64 -4.19
CA ALA A 665 2.49 -24.39 -5.38
C ALA A 665 1.00 -24.31 -5.62
N SER A 666 0.58 -24.30 -6.88
CA SER A 666 -0.83 -24.24 -7.23
C SER A 666 -1.13 -24.93 -8.54
N VAL A 667 -2.38 -25.32 -8.70
CA VAL A 667 -2.97 -25.75 -9.96
C VAL A 667 -4.22 -24.95 -10.21
N THR A 668 -4.31 -24.37 -11.40
CA THR A 668 -5.47 -23.56 -11.83
C THR A 668 -6.15 -24.25 -12.99
N PHE A 669 -7.44 -24.48 -12.85
CA PHE A 669 -8.31 -25.04 -13.89
C PHE A 669 -9.20 -23.92 -14.44
N ASP A 670 -9.21 -23.79 -15.75
CA ASP A 670 -10.03 -22.80 -16.47
C ASP A 670 -11.12 -23.54 -17.25
N PHE A 671 -12.20 -23.85 -16.55
CA PHE A 671 -13.31 -24.66 -17.09
C PHE A 671 -14.08 -24.02 -18.23
#